data_a899ae053ef6b8c498b724478bce3af0
#
_entry.id   a899ae053ef6b8c498b724478bce3af0
#
_cell.length_a   1.000
_cell.length_b   1.000
_cell.length_c   1.000
_cell.angle_alpha   90.00
_cell.angle_beta   90.00
_cell.angle_gamma   90.00
#
_symmetry.space_group_name_H-M   'P 1'
#
loop_
_entity.id
_entity.type
_entity.pdbx_description
1 polymer ?
#
loop_
_entity_poly.entity_id
_entity_poly.type
_entity_poly.pdbx_seq_one_letter_code
_entity_poly.pdbx_strand_id
1 'polypeptide(L)'
;MSFLLTKRLARSLWRTKVRLIAVILMVVVGVFGGIAFGGYASNVEVLYDNIYADSDDGVNLPDIWVNLPAGTWSEEESQNLCDEFEQDFPSDSPSIDKCEPRLVIDGTLFHTDKSGEEVLVAAVWHGIDEGDVDKVWIPDHKCCDGRVAQTSSEIVIDTHVAEDLDISVGSSVSLGAGEGRMDFTVVGLGYQSSHFWFAPKGSLFPAEAGTYVTGYLTDEGLEKLANLTPGSSNKLLIDLEGTPAFDLPTTDDFEGEELAPVKAHVMEVLLDEDSGTATVNDRGETPSVEFLRADLEGAQRSFPAVTAMLVIVASITIIVSLQRLIQSQSREIAIMRTLGVPRSSIMIGYMLAPLAIGLIGSVIGVLLGVFLGIRAMLDVYENIIGLPILNESIDWSMVLEIMAIAMVIVFLSGIRPAWQASRLRPLDILGGQHEVRVGSKFLQNLTARLPTTVGLTIRSSMRKPVRLSLTFIAVGLSMLIYGSMLMFTGSMTDILVGNLEERQQWDVQAFVPESGPDRIIAWSNENNATYELVIEYPFGSVKDDSGKSKPFTAVGLEKFATEGSSLRLVNLVEGDLPAEGSQPVQVLADEGTAALLDWELNEERLLRLGTMEINVELVGTTRGEIYRTIYFHRTVLEENIEVEATGVYLKLEEGGSVDGELADVSQGLIEKKNLLSGIEQLLEQQAKFMAVFVFLGIIVAVAVLFNTLVMNLAERDQELATLRVLGASTTRLGSMLLGENFAIGLIGGIFGAIFAYFGTVYLASTFSSWTFYIVVVPSPNVMLFLILTVLIISLAITPYGIWRLRNMNLADKVKDFSH
;
A
#
# COMPACT_ATOMS: atom_id res chain seq x y z
N MET A 1 -14.94 37.33 36.15
CA MET A 1 -15.43 35.98 36.50
C MET A 1 -14.86 34.86 35.65
N SER A 2 -14.66 35.02 34.32
CA SER A 2 -14.08 34.01 33.45
C SER A 2 -12.66 33.53 33.82
N PHE A 3 -11.77 34.47 34.22
CA PHE A 3 -10.37 34.16 34.57
C PHE A 3 -10.21 33.28 35.82
N LEU A 4 -11.06 33.46 36.86
CA LEU A 4 -11.03 32.60 38.03
C LEU A 4 -11.54 31.19 37.73
N LEU A 5 -12.48 31.04 36.82
CA LEU A 5 -13.04 29.78 36.37
C LEU A 5 -12.01 29.02 35.56
N THR A 6 -11.28 29.69 34.66
CA THR A 6 -10.17 29.06 33.85
C THR A 6 -9.01 28.65 34.75
N LYS A 7 -8.59 29.47 35.71
CA LYS A 7 -7.50 29.10 36.64
C LYS A 7 -7.86 27.89 37.51
N ARG A 8 -9.12 27.77 37.91
CA ARG A 8 -9.63 26.63 38.65
C ARG A 8 -9.67 25.37 37.79
N LEU A 9 -10.19 25.46 36.55
CA LEU A 9 -10.20 24.36 35.59
C LEU A 9 -8.78 23.86 35.27
N ALA A 10 -7.83 24.76 35.02
CA ALA A 10 -6.42 24.43 34.83
C ALA A 10 -5.85 23.67 36.04
N ARG A 11 -6.14 24.06 37.27
CA ARG A 11 -5.72 23.33 38.47
C ARG A 11 -6.38 21.94 38.57
N SER A 12 -7.65 21.83 38.20
CA SER A 12 -8.39 20.58 38.21
C SER A 12 -7.84 19.61 37.15
N LEU A 13 -7.56 20.10 35.93
CA LEU A 13 -6.91 19.35 34.85
C LEU A 13 -5.51 18.88 35.27
N TRP A 14 -4.73 19.76 35.95
CA TRP A 14 -3.37 19.40 36.41
C TRP A 14 -3.38 18.33 37.51
N ARG A 15 -4.43 18.29 38.35
CA ARG A 15 -4.60 17.19 39.32
C ARG A 15 -4.85 15.84 38.64
N THR A 16 -5.34 15.83 37.39
CA THR A 16 -5.55 14.64 36.57
C THR A 16 -4.54 14.55 35.43
N LYS A 17 -3.30 15.01 35.62
CA LYS A 17 -2.24 15.14 34.63
C LYS A 17 -2.01 13.89 33.77
N VAL A 18 -2.06 12.70 34.37
CA VAL A 18 -1.86 11.44 33.64
C VAL A 18 -2.92 11.24 32.56
N ARG A 19 -4.17 11.56 32.86
CA ARG A 19 -5.26 11.48 31.89
C ARG A 19 -5.16 12.57 30.82
N LEU A 20 -4.76 13.78 31.22
CA LEU A 20 -4.55 14.88 30.30
C LEU A 20 -3.44 14.54 29.28
N ILE A 21 -2.33 13.97 29.74
CA ILE A 21 -1.23 13.51 28.89
C ILE A 21 -1.71 12.44 27.91
N ALA A 22 -2.49 11.45 28.34
CA ALA A 22 -3.01 10.43 27.45
C ALA A 22 -3.89 11.01 26.31
N VAL A 23 -4.74 12.01 26.62
CA VAL A 23 -5.58 12.66 25.61
C VAL A 23 -4.76 13.56 24.69
N ILE A 24 -3.77 14.30 25.21
CA ILE A 24 -2.85 15.09 24.39
C ILE A 24 -2.06 14.18 23.45
N LEU A 25 -1.55 13.04 23.96
CA LEU A 25 -0.79 12.09 23.15
C LEU A 25 -1.59 11.56 21.94
N MET A 26 -2.89 11.35 22.10
CA MET A 26 -3.75 10.94 20.97
C MET A 26 -3.86 12.02 19.88
N VAL A 27 -3.96 13.30 20.30
CA VAL A 27 -3.94 14.41 19.33
C VAL A 27 -2.56 14.52 18.67
N VAL A 28 -1.49 14.37 19.44
CA VAL A 28 -0.10 14.36 18.93
C VAL A 28 0.05 13.29 17.86
N VAL A 29 -0.35 12.06 18.16
CA VAL A 29 -0.23 10.92 17.20
C VAL A 29 -1.05 11.16 15.95
N GLY A 30 -2.29 11.71 16.09
CA GLY A 30 -3.13 12.01 14.93
C GLY A 30 -2.53 13.08 14.01
N VAL A 31 -2.03 14.17 14.58
CA VAL A 31 -1.40 15.25 13.81
C VAL A 31 -0.04 14.81 13.26
N PHE A 32 0.76 14.11 14.06
CA PHE A 32 2.05 13.55 13.63
C PHE A 32 1.87 12.61 12.42
N GLY A 33 0.96 11.64 12.53
CA GLY A 33 0.72 10.68 11.45
C GLY A 33 0.19 11.35 10.17
N GLY A 34 -0.73 12.32 10.32
CA GLY A 34 -1.22 13.10 9.19
C GLY A 34 -0.10 13.87 8.47
N ILE A 35 0.77 14.57 9.22
CA ILE A 35 1.86 15.36 8.63
C ILE A 35 2.95 14.44 8.04
N ALA A 36 3.30 13.35 8.72
CA ALA A 36 4.30 12.42 8.22
C ALA A 36 3.87 11.81 6.87
N PHE A 37 2.63 11.35 6.79
CA PHE A 37 2.11 10.71 5.59
C PHE A 37 1.77 11.71 4.47
N GLY A 38 1.16 12.85 4.79
CA GLY A 38 0.89 13.90 3.82
C GLY A 38 2.18 14.53 3.27
N GLY A 39 3.19 14.74 4.12
CA GLY A 39 4.49 15.24 3.69
C GLY A 39 5.26 14.23 2.85
N TYR A 40 5.11 12.94 3.12
CA TYR A 40 5.60 11.88 2.25
C TYR A 40 4.97 12.00 0.85
N ALA A 41 3.65 11.97 0.74
CA ALA A 41 2.96 12.03 -0.54
C ALA A 41 3.31 13.28 -1.36
N SER A 42 3.39 14.45 -0.71
CA SER A 42 3.76 15.71 -1.37
C SER A 42 5.21 15.72 -1.87
N ASN A 43 6.16 15.08 -1.16
CA ASN A 43 7.55 15.02 -1.63
C ASN A 43 7.73 14.01 -2.76
N VAL A 44 7.00 12.90 -2.76
CA VAL A 44 7.00 11.92 -3.86
C VAL A 44 6.37 12.53 -5.12
N GLU A 45 5.29 13.30 -4.97
CA GLU A 45 4.70 14.08 -6.07
C GLU A 45 5.73 15.00 -6.72
N VAL A 46 6.40 15.83 -5.91
CA VAL A 46 7.46 16.74 -6.40
C VAL A 46 8.65 15.98 -7.01
N LEU A 47 9.00 14.81 -6.49
CA LEU A 47 10.04 13.97 -7.06
C LEU A 47 9.67 13.54 -8.48
N TYR A 48 8.46 13.03 -8.68
CA TYR A 48 8.01 12.56 -10.00
C TYR A 48 7.87 13.70 -11.00
N ASP A 49 7.32 14.85 -10.58
CA ASP A 49 7.24 16.04 -11.40
C ASP A 49 8.63 16.47 -11.92
N ASN A 50 9.64 16.40 -11.06
CA ASN A 50 10.99 16.79 -11.44
C ASN A 50 11.72 15.76 -12.30
N ILE A 51 11.54 14.46 -12.01
CA ILE A 51 12.23 13.38 -12.75
C ILE A 51 11.70 13.30 -14.18
N TYR A 52 10.39 13.39 -14.37
CA TYR A 52 9.77 13.22 -15.67
C TYR A 52 9.77 14.48 -16.54
N ALA A 53 10.05 15.64 -15.96
CA ALA A 53 10.00 16.91 -16.67
C ALA A 53 11.06 17.00 -17.79
N ASP A 54 10.71 17.74 -18.84
CA ASP A 54 11.68 18.22 -19.84
C ASP A 54 12.53 19.34 -19.24
N SER A 55 13.62 18.95 -18.60
CA SER A 55 14.58 19.84 -17.97
C SER A 55 15.98 19.23 -17.98
N ASP A 56 17.00 20.07 -17.67
CA ASP A 56 18.39 19.58 -17.56
C ASP A 56 18.52 18.51 -16.45
N ASP A 57 17.68 18.61 -15.40
CA ASP A 57 17.68 17.71 -14.23
C ASP A 57 16.67 16.54 -14.36
N GLY A 58 15.83 16.51 -15.39
CA GLY A 58 14.83 15.48 -15.66
C GLY A 58 15.23 14.54 -16.81
N VAL A 59 14.42 13.50 -17.02
CA VAL A 59 14.67 12.51 -18.09
C VAL A 59 14.01 12.90 -19.42
N ASN A 60 13.14 13.87 -19.45
CA ASN A 60 12.24 14.17 -20.57
C ASN A 60 11.50 12.91 -21.01
N LEU A 61 10.46 12.55 -20.26
CA LEU A 61 9.71 11.34 -20.50
C LEU A 61 8.94 11.44 -21.81
N PRO A 62 9.08 10.49 -22.76
CA PRO A 62 8.32 10.53 -24.02
C PRO A 62 6.81 10.37 -23.76
N ASP A 63 5.99 10.89 -24.65
CA ASP A 63 4.53 10.78 -24.62
C ASP A 63 4.06 9.41 -25.12
N ILE A 64 4.73 8.90 -26.16
CA ILE A 64 4.37 7.64 -26.83
C ILE A 64 5.61 6.79 -27.07
N TRP A 65 5.48 5.51 -26.81
CA TRP A 65 6.45 4.47 -27.18
C TRP A 65 5.85 3.59 -28.28
N VAL A 66 6.55 3.47 -29.40
CA VAL A 66 6.29 2.46 -30.41
C VAL A 66 7.29 1.31 -30.17
N ASN A 67 6.82 0.12 -29.92
CA ASN A 67 7.66 -1.03 -29.62
C ASN A 67 7.47 -2.10 -30.70
N LEU A 68 8.58 -2.53 -31.31
CA LEU A 68 8.60 -3.69 -32.19
C LEU A 68 8.88 -4.95 -31.32
N PRO A 69 7.95 -5.89 -31.23
CA PRO A 69 8.10 -7.03 -30.34
C PRO A 69 9.19 -8.01 -30.79
N ALA A 70 9.50 -8.03 -32.08
CA ALA A 70 10.49 -8.93 -32.68
C ALA A 70 11.18 -8.25 -33.87
N GLY A 71 12.49 -8.49 -34.01
CA GLY A 71 13.30 -7.88 -35.04
C GLY A 71 13.72 -6.44 -34.76
N THR A 72 14.30 -5.77 -35.74
CA THR A 72 14.77 -4.39 -35.66
C THR A 72 14.47 -3.65 -36.95
N TRP A 73 14.16 -2.37 -36.86
CA TRP A 73 14.19 -1.44 -38.00
C TRP A 73 15.63 -1.04 -38.30
N SER A 74 15.93 -0.81 -39.55
CA SER A 74 17.15 -0.12 -39.98
C SER A 74 17.04 1.39 -39.73
N GLU A 75 18.15 2.11 -39.82
CA GLU A 75 18.19 3.57 -39.69
C GLU A 75 17.24 4.28 -40.68
N GLU A 76 17.19 3.77 -41.94
CA GLU A 76 16.31 4.33 -42.98
C GLU A 76 14.83 4.07 -42.69
N GLU A 77 14.49 2.88 -42.22
CA GLU A 77 13.11 2.53 -41.88
C GLU A 77 12.60 3.32 -40.66
N SER A 78 13.40 3.43 -39.59
CA SER A 78 13.01 4.21 -38.42
C SER A 78 12.86 5.72 -38.70
N GLN A 79 13.73 6.29 -39.53
CA GLN A 79 13.62 7.67 -39.96
C GLN A 79 12.39 7.91 -40.83
N ASN A 80 12.12 7.01 -41.78
CA ASN A 80 10.92 7.08 -42.61
C ASN A 80 9.63 7.02 -41.78
N LEU A 81 9.55 6.12 -40.79
CA LEU A 81 8.40 6.04 -39.87
C LEU A 81 8.22 7.35 -39.09
N CYS A 82 9.30 7.91 -38.55
CA CYS A 82 9.22 9.20 -37.84
C CYS A 82 8.71 10.33 -38.78
N ASP A 83 9.21 10.39 -40.02
CA ASP A 83 8.77 11.38 -41.00
C ASP A 83 7.29 11.19 -41.42
N GLU A 84 6.81 9.94 -41.45
CA GLU A 84 5.41 9.63 -41.77
C GLU A 84 4.47 9.91 -40.61
N PHE A 85 4.90 9.74 -39.35
CA PHE A 85 4.11 10.17 -38.20
C PHE A 85 3.81 11.67 -38.19
N GLU A 86 4.68 12.50 -38.76
CA GLU A 86 4.44 13.94 -38.91
C GLU A 86 3.47 14.29 -40.04
N GLN A 87 3.24 13.37 -41.01
CA GLN A 87 2.35 13.62 -42.11
C GLN A 87 0.89 13.42 -41.69
N ASP A 88 0.01 14.32 -42.13
CA ASP A 88 -1.42 14.29 -41.82
C ASP A 88 -1.75 14.19 -40.33
N PHE A 89 -0.83 14.68 -39.47
CA PHE A 89 -0.93 14.65 -38.02
C PHE A 89 -2.22 15.34 -37.50
N PRO A 90 -2.87 14.85 -36.47
CA PRO A 90 -4.11 15.41 -35.92
C PRO A 90 -3.98 16.88 -35.55
N SER A 91 -4.72 17.77 -36.23
CA SER A 91 -4.60 19.24 -36.13
C SER A 91 -4.97 19.80 -34.73
N ASP A 92 -5.71 19.03 -33.95
CA ASP A 92 -6.18 19.41 -32.61
C ASP A 92 -5.26 18.90 -31.49
N SER A 93 -4.20 18.15 -31.84
CA SER A 93 -3.19 17.62 -30.92
C SER A 93 -1.90 18.44 -30.99
N PRO A 94 -1.07 18.47 -29.91
CA PRO A 94 0.28 19.03 -29.96
C PRO A 94 1.11 18.36 -31.05
N SER A 95 1.93 19.11 -31.79
CA SER A 95 2.82 18.56 -32.81
C SER A 95 3.91 17.69 -32.20
N ILE A 96 4.48 16.78 -32.99
CA ILE A 96 5.67 16.02 -32.61
C ILE A 96 6.84 17.00 -32.53
N ASP A 97 7.51 17.08 -31.36
CA ASP A 97 8.76 17.81 -31.19
C ASP A 97 9.95 16.94 -31.58
N LYS A 98 9.94 15.68 -31.13
CA LYS A 98 11.01 14.71 -31.41
C LYS A 98 10.47 13.30 -31.61
N CYS A 99 11.15 12.54 -32.47
CA CYS A 99 10.98 11.12 -32.64
C CYS A 99 12.39 10.47 -32.63
N GLU A 100 12.71 9.76 -31.55
CA GLU A 100 14.03 9.15 -31.35
C GLU A 100 13.97 7.63 -31.44
N PRO A 101 14.76 7.00 -32.37
CA PRO A 101 14.93 5.56 -32.38
C PRO A 101 15.71 5.07 -31.15
N ARG A 102 15.39 3.88 -30.64
CA ARG A 102 16.04 3.23 -29.50
C ARG A 102 16.26 1.76 -29.75
N LEU A 103 17.40 1.23 -29.31
CA LEU A 103 17.69 -0.20 -29.30
C LEU A 103 17.63 -0.71 -27.86
N VAL A 104 16.82 -1.75 -27.60
CA VAL A 104 16.72 -2.41 -26.29
C VAL A 104 16.81 -3.92 -26.48
N ILE A 105 17.78 -4.57 -25.85
CA ILE A 105 18.08 -5.98 -26.05
C ILE A 105 18.16 -6.70 -24.71
N ASP A 106 17.48 -7.85 -24.61
CA ASP A 106 17.66 -8.79 -23.52
C ASP A 106 19.05 -9.42 -23.59
N GLY A 107 19.71 -9.55 -22.44
CA GLY A 107 21.09 -10.03 -22.41
C GLY A 107 21.46 -10.66 -21.08
N THR A 108 22.75 -10.82 -20.85
CA THR A 108 23.31 -11.45 -19.66
C THR A 108 24.52 -10.68 -19.17
N LEU A 109 24.59 -10.45 -17.86
CA LEU A 109 25.83 -10.02 -17.20
C LEU A 109 26.57 -11.25 -16.69
N PHE A 110 27.83 -11.40 -17.09
CA PHE A 110 28.74 -12.41 -16.56
C PHE A 110 29.45 -11.84 -15.33
N HIS A 111 28.99 -12.23 -14.18
CA HIS A 111 29.50 -11.72 -12.90
C HIS A 111 30.29 -12.80 -12.16
N THR A 112 31.38 -12.43 -11.53
CA THR A 112 32.13 -13.33 -10.65
C THR A 112 31.69 -13.09 -9.20
N ASP A 113 31.06 -14.07 -8.60
CA ASP A 113 30.59 -13.97 -7.25
C ASP A 113 31.73 -13.92 -6.21
N LYS A 114 31.38 -13.74 -4.92
CA LYS A 114 32.35 -13.72 -3.81
C LYS A 114 33.06 -15.06 -3.58
N SER A 115 32.57 -16.15 -4.16
CA SER A 115 33.21 -17.49 -4.13
C SER A 115 34.22 -17.68 -5.24
N GLY A 116 34.23 -16.82 -6.25
CA GLY A 116 35.07 -16.88 -7.44
C GLY A 116 34.44 -17.70 -8.56
N GLU A 117 33.16 -18.04 -8.49
CA GLU A 117 32.39 -18.69 -9.54
C GLU A 117 31.78 -17.68 -10.48
N GLU A 118 31.73 -17.95 -11.78
CA GLU A 118 31.04 -17.11 -12.76
C GLU A 118 29.53 -17.39 -12.65
N VAL A 119 28.75 -16.34 -12.35
CA VAL A 119 27.30 -16.37 -12.25
C VAL A 119 26.71 -15.59 -13.42
N LEU A 120 25.67 -16.13 -14.02
CA LEU A 120 24.92 -15.47 -15.09
C LEU A 120 23.76 -14.68 -14.47
N VAL A 121 23.76 -13.36 -14.69
CA VAL A 121 22.70 -12.48 -14.21
C VAL A 121 21.88 -12.02 -15.41
N ALA A 122 20.56 -12.22 -15.36
CA ALA A 122 19.66 -11.77 -16.41
C ALA A 122 19.75 -10.25 -16.58
N ALA A 123 19.76 -9.77 -17.81
CA ALA A 123 20.02 -8.36 -18.10
C ALA A 123 19.13 -7.81 -19.20
N VAL A 124 18.94 -6.48 -19.18
CA VAL A 124 18.42 -5.70 -20.30
C VAL A 124 19.38 -4.55 -20.59
N TRP A 125 19.79 -4.47 -21.86
CA TRP A 125 20.71 -3.45 -22.33
C TRP A 125 20.00 -2.41 -23.18
N HIS A 126 20.16 -1.14 -22.87
CA HIS A 126 19.62 -0.01 -23.62
C HIS A 126 20.72 0.70 -24.36
N GLY A 127 20.56 0.92 -25.65
CA GLY A 127 21.35 1.86 -26.43
C GLY A 127 20.80 3.26 -26.20
N ILE A 128 21.58 4.10 -25.56
CA ILE A 128 21.20 5.50 -25.26
C ILE A 128 22.40 6.38 -25.53
N ASP A 129 22.39 7.05 -26.65
CA ASP A 129 23.33 8.12 -26.91
C ASP A 129 22.95 9.38 -26.12
N GLU A 130 23.71 10.45 -26.25
CA GLU A 130 23.42 11.74 -25.64
C GLU A 130 22.18 12.37 -26.33
N GLY A 131 21.00 11.73 -26.07
CA GLY A 131 19.71 12.10 -26.63
C GLY A 131 18.96 13.11 -25.77
N ASP A 132 17.89 13.65 -26.33
CA ASP A 132 17.07 14.66 -25.65
C ASP A 132 15.83 14.05 -24.95
N VAL A 133 15.43 12.84 -25.32
CA VAL A 133 14.25 12.13 -24.83
C VAL A 133 14.67 10.92 -24.02
N ASP A 134 14.02 10.66 -22.90
CA ASP A 134 14.25 9.52 -22.00
C ASP A 134 15.73 9.30 -21.63
N LYS A 135 16.34 10.36 -21.10
CA LYS A 135 17.76 10.43 -20.75
C LYS A 135 18.11 9.48 -19.60
N VAL A 136 19.36 9.02 -19.56
CA VAL A 136 19.92 8.40 -18.36
C VAL A 136 20.06 9.45 -17.26
N TRP A 137 19.44 9.19 -16.11
CA TRP A 137 19.41 10.09 -14.97
C TRP A 137 20.49 9.72 -13.96
N ILE A 138 21.47 10.59 -13.77
CA ILE A 138 22.56 10.45 -12.78
C ILE A 138 22.49 11.66 -11.84
N PRO A 139 21.63 11.62 -10.79
CA PRO A 139 21.49 12.74 -9.87
C PRO A 139 22.73 12.92 -8.98
N ASP A 140 22.96 14.16 -8.53
CA ASP A 140 24.01 14.48 -7.54
C ASP A 140 23.58 14.00 -6.13
N HIS A 141 23.69 12.71 -5.92
CA HIS A 141 23.32 12.03 -4.68
C HIS A 141 24.29 10.87 -4.40
N LYS A 142 24.39 10.46 -3.13
CA LYS A 142 25.30 9.38 -2.68
C LYS A 142 25.11 8.02 -3.38
N CYS A 143 23.94 7.76 -3.98
CA CYS A 143 23.66 6.52 -4.71
C CYS A 143 24.41 6.48 -6.04
N CYS A 144 24.67 7.62 -6.62
CA CYS A 144 24.96 7.79 -8.02
C CYS A 144 26.31 8.50 -8.20
N ASP A 145 27.05 8.11 -9.21
CA ASP A 145 28.38 8.65 -9.47
C ASP A 145 28.73 8.51 -10.96
N GLY A 146 29.65 9.34 -11.43
CA GLY A 146 30.19 9.22 -12.77
C GLY A 146 29.45 10.05 -13.83
N ARG A 147 29.31 9.51 -15.02
CA ARG A 147 28.75 10.17 -16.22
C ARG A 147 28.08 9.16 -17.15
N VAL A 148 27.33 9.65 -18.12
CA VAL A 148 26.80 8.83 -19.22
C VAL A 148 27.91 8.23 -20.10
N ALA A 149 27.63 7.10 -20.74
CA ALA A 149 28.56 6.47 -21.69
C ALA A 149 28.78 7.38 -22.91
N GLN A 150 30.02 7.51 -23.37
CA GLN A 150 30.42 8.33 -24.53
C GLN A 150 31.16 7.52 -25.60
N THR A 151 31.56 6.31 -25.29
CA THR A 151 32.29 5.46 -26.22
C THR A 151 31.68 4.06 -26.24
N SER A 152 31.85 3.33 -27.36
CA SER A 152 31.30 1.99 -27.56
C SER A 152 31.84 0.89 -26.62
N SER A 153 32.73 1.23 -25.68
CA SER A 153 33.25 0.33 -24.64
C SER A 153 32.89 0.77 -23.22
N GLU A 154 32.00 1.72 -23.09
CA GLU A 154 31.55 2.27 -21.81
C GLU A 154 30.11 1.87 -21.52
N ILE A 155 29.77 1.77 -20.23
CA ILE A 155 28.42 1.44 -19.76
C ILE A 155 28.10 2.22 -18.47
N VAL A 156 26.85 2.62 -18.33
CA VAL A 156 26.24 3.02 -17.05
C VAL A 156 25.44 1.83 -16.54
N ILE A 157 25.63 1.45 -15.27
CA ILE A 157 24.86 0.38 -14.62
C ILE A 157 23.77 1.01 -13.77
N ASP A 158 22.62 0.37 -13.73
CA ASP A 158 21.51 0.79 -12.89
C ASP A 158 21.88 0.72 -11.41
N THR A 159 21.55 1.78 -10.69
CA THR A 159 21.93 1.97 -9.29
C THR A 159 21.28 0.96 -8.35
N HIS A 160 20.07 0.47 -8.66
CA HIS A 160 19.36 -0.49 -7.82
C HIS A 160 20.16 -1.78 -7.57
N VAL A 161 21.02 -2.17 -8.50
CA VAL A 161 21.73 -3.45 -8.47
C VAL A 161 23.25 -3.31 -8.27
N ALA A 162 23.77 -2.09 -8.42
CA ALA A 162 25.24 -1.87 -8.39
C ALA A 162 25.87 -2.27 -7.05
N GLU A 163 25.20 -1.99 -5.93
CA GLU A 163 25.67 -2.37 -4.59
C GLU A 163 25.63 -3.90 -4.36
N ASP A 164 24.57 -4.56 -4.82
CA ASP A 164 24.38 -6.00 -4.64
C ASP A 164 25.44 -6.82 -5.39
N LEU A 165 25.82 -6.36 -6.58
CA LEU A 165 26.84 -6.98 -7.42
C LEU A 165 28.26 -6.42 -7.18
N ASP A 166 28.45 -5.53 -6.19
CA ASP A 166 29.74 -4.90 -5.89
C ASP A 166 30.36 -4.20 -7.12
N ILE A 167 29.51 -3.57 -7.95
CA ILE A 167 29.90 -2.82 -9.14
C ILE A 167 30.09 -1.35 -8.79
N SER A 168 31.18 -0.75 -9.23
CA SER A 168 31.49 0.65 -9.01
C SER A 168 32.04 1.32 -10.27
N VAL A 169 32.03 2.64 -10.32
CA VAL A 169 32.63 3.39 -11.41
C VAL A 169 34.12 3.02 -11.55
N GLY A 170 34.53 2.69 -12.77
CA GLY A 170 35.87 2.17 -13.11
C GLY A 170 35.98 0.64 -13.10
N SER A 171 34.97 -0.12 -12.69
CA SER A 171 34.93 -1.58 -12.80
C SER A 171 34.86 -2.02 -14.28
N SER A 172 35.40 -3.21 -14.57
CA SER A 172 35.20 -3.88 -15.86
C SER A 172 34.15 -4.96 -15.70
N VAL A 173 33.15 -4.96 -16.57
CA VAL A 173 32.05 -5.93 -16.59
C VAL A 173 32.01 -6.62 -17.95
N SER A 174 31.64 -7.91 -17.96
CA SER A 174 31.51 -8.69 -19.20
C SER A 174 30.02 -8.89 -19.51
N LEU A 175 29.57 -8.39 -20.65
CA LEU A 175 28.19 -8.40 -21.09
C LEU A 175 27.99 -9.39 -22.23
N GLY A 176 26.79 -9.99 -22.26
CA GLY A 176 26.33 -10.80 -23.37
C GLY A 176 25.05 -10.29 -23.98
N ALA A 177 24.90 -10.36 -25.29
CA ALA A 177 23.67 -10.18 -26.03
C ALA A 177 23.67 -11.06 -27.28
N GLY A 178 22.67 -11.91 -27.46
CA GLY A 178 22.66 -12.94 -28.49
C GLY A 178 23.90 -13.83 -28.38
N GLU A 179 24.66 -13.96 -29.47
CA GLU A 179 25.92 -14.75 -29.50
C GLU A 179 27.16 -13.92 -29.09
N GLY A 180 27.01 -12.61 -28.87
CA GLY A 180 28.08 -11.67 -28.54
C GLY A 180 28.43 -11.65 -27.06
N ARG A 181 29.74 -11.62 -26.72
CA ARG A 181 30.26 -11.31 -25.39
C ARG A 181 31.37 -10.30 -25.48
N MET A 182 31.27 -9.20 -24.71
CA MET A 182 32.28 -8.13 -24.74
C MET A 182 32.47 -7.56 -23.33
N ASP A 183 33.67 -6.99 -23.09
CA ASP A 183 34.00 -6.32 -21.85
C ASP A 183 33.78 -4.82 -21.98
N PHE A 184 33.16 -4.23 -20.95
CA PHE A 184 32.88 -2.79 -20.88
C PHE A 184 33.42 -2.21 -19.58
N THR A 185 33.69 -0.90 -19.62
CA THR A 185 34.09 -0.14 -18.42
C THR A 185 32.88 0.61 -17.88
N VAL A 186 32.57 0.42 -16.62
CA VAL A 186 31.50 1.18 -15.93
C VAL A 186 31.96 2.60 -15.71
N VAL A 187 31.27 3.58 -16.32
CA VAL A 187 31.58 5.00 -16.24
C VAL A 187 30.58 5.80 -15.41
N GLY A 188 29.46 5.20 -15.07
CA GLY A 188 28.43 5.83 -14.25
C GLY A 188 27.50 4.82 -13.58
N LEU A 189 26.85 5.29 -12.54
CA LEU A 189 25.74 4.63 -11.86
C LEU A 189 24.53 5.57 -11.92
N GLY A 190 23.42 5.10 -12.48
CA GLY A 190 22.26 5.96 -12.73
C GLY A 190 20.99 5.17 -12.96
N TYR A 191 19.96 5.83 -13.44
CA TYR A 191 18.61 5.31 -13.66
C TYR A 191 18.11 5.62 -15.07
N GLN A 192 17.05 4.94 -15.46
CA GLN A 192 16.29 5.22 -16.68
C GLN A 192 14.79 5.00 -16.42
N SER A 193 13.91 5.74 -17.07
CA SER A 193 12.48 5.81 -16.77
C SER A 193 11.77 4.47 -16.74
N SER A 194 12.10 3.56 -17.66
CA SER A 194 11.51 2.22 -17.74
C SER A 194 11.85 1.34 -16.53
N HIS A 195 12.88 1.71 -15.74
CA HIS A 195 13.40 0.95 -14.61
C HIS A 195 13.39 1.74 -13.29
N PHE A 196 12.69 2.86 -13.21
CA PHE A 196 12.47 3.55 -11.93
C PHE A 196 11.75 2.65 -10.92
N TRP A 197 10.83 1.82 -11.39
CA TRP A 197 10.41 0.63 -10.68
C TRP A 197 11.19 -0.57 -11.21
N PHE A 198 12.14 -1.05 -10.41
CA PHE A 198 13.13 -2.03 -10.86
C PHE A 198 12.56 -3.46 -10.86
N ALA A 199 11.81 -3.78 -11.89
CA ALA A 199 11.22 -5.11 -12.10
C ALA A 199 11.67 -5.72 -13.43
N PRO A 200 11.90 -7.03 -13.49
CA PRO A 200 12.20 -7.73 -14.73
C PRO A 200 11.03 -7.64 -15.72
N LYS A 201 11.34 -7.75 -17.01
CA LYS A 201 10.35 -7.77 -18.09
C LYS A 201 9.28 -8.84 -17.81
N GLY A 202 8.02 -8.44 -17.88
CA GLY A 202 6.88 -9.33 -17.60
C GLY A 202 6.61 -9.61 -16.11
N SER A 203 7.36 -9.00 -15.20
CA SER A 203 7.14 -9.04 -13.75
C SER A 203 6.70 -7.69 -13.23
N LEU A 204 5.75 -7.71 -12.26
CA LEU A 204 5.42 -6.52 -11.43
C LEU A 204 6.34 -6.36 -10.24
N PHE A 205 7.00 -7.44 -9.84
CA PHE A 205 7.77 -7.44 -8.62
C PHE A 205 9.24 -7.27 -8.93
N PRO A 206 9.95 -6.53 -8.09
CA PRO A 206 11.40 -6.42 -8.21
C PRO A 206 12.02 -7.82 -8.15
N ALA A 207 13.10 -7.99 -8.90
CA ALA A 207 13.90 -9.20 -8.83
C ALA A 207 14.54 -9.33 -7.43
N GLU A 208 14.91 -10.56 -7.05
CA GLU A 208 15.81 -10.75 -5.93
C GLU A 208 17.11 -9.97 -6.18
N ALA A 209 17.66 -9.37 -5.11
CA ALA A 209 18.88 -8.57 -5.19
C ALA A 209 20.01 -9.33 -5.91
N GLY A 210 20.59 -8.71 -6.94
CA GLY A 210 21.68 -9.27 -7.72
C GLY A 210 21.30 -10.34 -8.75
N THR A 211 20.01 -10.63 -8.98
CA THR A 211 19.57 -11.62 -10.00
C THR A 211 19.14 -11.02 -11.34
N TYR A 212 19.01 -9.70 -11.39
CA TYR A 212 18.62 -8.93 -12.57
C TYR A 212 19.42 -7.64 -12.64
N VAL A 213 19.78 -7.20 -13.84
CA VAL A 213 20.54 -5.97 -14.06
C VAL A 213 20.05 -5.24 -15.30
N THR A 214 20.12 -3.91 -15.27
CA THR A 214 19.96 -3.08 -16.46
C THR A 214 21.18 -2.20 -16.64
N GLY A 215 21.50 -1.92 -17.90
CA GLY A 215 22.63 -1.07 -18.22
C GLY A 215 22.40 -0.27 -19.50
N TYR A 216 23.07 0.87 -19.56
CA TYR A 216 22.88 1.90 -20.56
C TYR A 216 24.20 2.14 -21.29
N LEU A 217 24.24 1.73 -22.56
CA LEU A 217 25.38 1.80 -23.46
C LEU A 217 25.14 2.87 -24.51
N THR A 218 26.16 3.21 -25.28
CA THR A 218 25.95 3.90 -26.55
C THR A 218 25.31 2.95 -27.58
N ASP A 219 24.56 3.47 -28.54
CA ASP A 219 23.96 2.67 -29.61
C ASP A 219 25.01 1.85 -30.32
N GLU A 220 26.16 2.45 -30.72
CA GLU A 220 27.29 1.76 -31.31
C GLU A 220 27.84 0.61 -30.45
N GLY A 221 27.86 0.79 -29.12
CA GLY A 221 28.30 -0.22 -28.16
C GLY A 221 27.38 -1.43 -28.12
N LEU A 222 26.08 -1.19 -28.09
CA LEU A 222 25.05 -2.24 -28.04
C LEU A 222 24.93 -2.98 -29.38
N GLU A 223 24.95 -2.27 -30.51
CA GLU A 223 24.96 -2.86 -31.84
C GLU A 223 26.15 -3.83 -32.05
N LYS A 224 27.34 -3.42 -31.60
CA LYS A 224 28.53 -4.29 -31.64
C LYS A 224 28.38 -5.51 -30.76
N LEU A 225 27.85 -5.33 -29.54
CA LEU A 225 27.64 -6.42 -28.60
C LEU A 225 26.64 -7.45 -29.15
N ALA A 226 25.54 -6.97 -29.76
CA ALA A 226 24.48 -7.82 -30.32
C ALA A 226 24.77 -8.26 -31.78
N ASN A 227 25.87 -7.82 -32.37
CA ASN A 227 26.24 -8.09 -33.77
C ASN A 227 25.14 -7.65 -34.76
N LEU A 228 24.57 -6.48 -34.56
CA LEU A 228 23.57 -5.86 -35.41
C LEU A 228 24.18 -4.84 -36.37
N THR A 229 23.40 -4.45 -37.38
CA THR A 229 23.80 -3.39 -38.33
C THR A 229 23.74 -2.03 -37.64
N PRO A 230 24.65 -1.07 -37.96
CA PRO A 230 24.56 0.28 -37.44
C PRO A 230 23.21 0.94 -37.75
N GLY A 231 22.65 1.67 -36.76
CA GLY A 231 21.35 2.33 -36.84
C GLY A 231 20.16 1.40 -36.62
N SER A 232 20.38 0.17 -36.11
CA SER A 232 19.30 -0.74 -35.73
C SER A 232 18.51 -0.22 -34.52
N SER A 233 17.18 -0.24 -34.58
CA SER A 233 16.31 0.14 -33.49
C SER A 233 15.10 -0.80 -33.38
N ASN A 234 14.52 -0.95 -32.20
CA ASN A 234 13.27 -1.70 -31.98
C ASN A 234 12.26 -0.91 -31.13
N LYS A 235 12.57 0.33 -30.84
CA LYS A 235 11.62 1.27 -30.23
C LYS A 235 11.73 2.63 -30.90
N LEU A 236 10.61 3.36 -30.98
CA LEU A 236 10.59 4.77 -31.34
C LEU A 236 9.96 5.52 -30.18
N LEU A 237 10.63 6.57 -29.73
CA LEU A 237 10.20 7.43 -28.64
C LEU A 237 9.66 8.72 -29.26
N ILE A 238 8.39 9.02 -29.02
CA ILE A 238 7.73 10.22 -29.58
C ILE A 238 7.48 11.19 -28.43
N ASP A 239 8.01 12.39 -28.57
CA ASP A 239 7.85 13.51 -27.66
C ASP A 239 7.02 14.59 -28.35
N LEU A 240 5.96 15.09 -27.72
CA LEU A 240 5.06 16.08 -28.27
C LEU A 240 5.41 17.49 -27.78
N GLU A 241 5.14 18.50 -28.60
CA GLU A 241 5.44 19.88 -28.28
C GLU A 241 4.74 20.36 -27.00
N GLY A 242 5.50 20.86 -26.04
CA GLY A 242 5.04 21.35 -24.76
C GLY A 242 4.95 20.25 -23.72
N THR A 243 4.30 20.57 -22.60
CA THR A 243 3.99 19.60 -21.54
C THR A 243 2.48 19.40 -21.50
N PRO A 244 1.96 18.36 -22.13
CA PRO A 244 0.52 18.06 -22.09
C PRO A 244 -0.01 17.88 -20.67
N ALA A 245 -1.29 18.14 -20.42
CA ALA A 245 -1.87 18.07 -19.09
C ALA A 245 -1.78 16.68 -18.44
N PHE A 246 -1.65 15.62 -19.25
CA PHE A 246 -1.43 14.23 -18.80
C PHE A 246 0.04 13.86 -18.62
N ASP A 247 0.94 14.81 -18.73
CA ASP A 247 2.37 14.60 -18.86
C ASP A 247 3.00 14.01 -17.59
N LEU A 248 2.46 14.36 -16.45
CA LEU A 248 2.98 13.91 -15.17
C LEU A 248 2.02 12.94 -14.48
N PRO A 249 2.53 11.95 -13.73
CA PRO A 249 1.71 11.01 -12.96
C PRO A 249 0.74 11.68 -11.99
N THR A 250 0.93 12.97 -11.71
CA THR A 250 0.15 13.77 -10.78
C THR A 250 -1.10 14.39 -11.39
N THR A 251 -1.25 14.34 -12.72
CA THR A 251 -2.39 14.95 -13.42
C THR A 251 -3.62 14.05 -13.45
N ASP A 252 -4.80 14.63 -13.32
CA ASP A 252 -6.08 13.90 -13.36
C ASP A 252 -6.35 13.21 -14.71
N ASP A 253 -5.73 13.68 -15.77
CA ASP A 253 -5.96 13.25 -17.17
C ASP A 253 -4.84 12.35 -17.71
N PHE A 254 -4.08 11.75 -16.83
CA PHE A 254 -2.95 10.86 -17.18
C PHE A 254 -3.38 9.61 -17.97
N GLU A 255 -4.65 9.26 -18.01
CA GLU A 255 -5.18 8.10 -18.75
C GLU A 255 -5.09 8.27 -20.29
N GLY A 256 -4.48 9.35 -20.76
CA GLY A 256 -4.12 9.52 -22.16
C GLY A 256 -5.30 9.80 -23.12
N GLU A 257 -6.42 10.32 -22.63
CA GLU A 257 -7.57 10.68 -23.50
C GLU A 257 -7.16 11.70 -24.57
N GLU A 258 -6.29 12.64 -24.22
CA GLU A 258 -5.76 13.64 -25.15
C GLU A 258 -4.80 13.03 -26.18
N LEU A 259 -4.11 11.92 -25.83
CA LEU A 259 -3.24 11.18 -26.74
C LEU A 259 -3.97 10.19 -27.64
N ALA A 260 -5.23 9.87 -27.38
CA ALA A 260 -5.96 8.87 -28.16
C ALA A 260 -5.97 9.16 -29.68
N PRO A 261 -6.14 10.42 -30.15
CA PRO A 261 -6.04 10.73 -31.58
C PRO A 261 -4.64 10.50 -32.15
N VAL A 262 -3.59 10.83 -31.37
CA VAL A 262 -2.17 10.65 -31.78
C VAL A 262 -1.84 9.17 -31.84
N LYS A 263 -2.22 8.40 -30.83
CA LYS A 263 -2.03 6.92 -30.83
C LYS A 263 -2.73 6.27 -32.02
N ALA A 264 -3.97 6.69 -32.31
CA ALA A 264 -4.71 6.15 -33.46
C ALA A 264 -4.02 6.46 -34.78
N HIS A 265 -3.49 7.67 -34.95
CA HIS A 265 -2.74 8.08 -36.13
C HIS A 265 -1.44 7.28 -36.29
N VAL A 266 -0.64 7.16 -35.21
CA VAL A 266 0.61 6.37 -35.21
C VAL A 266 0.30 4.90 -35.56
N MET A 267 -0.76 4.32 -34.99
CA MET A 267 -1.18 2.96 -35.31
C MET A 267 -1.62 2.81 -36.79
N GLU A 268 -2.30 3.80 -37.37
CA GLU A 268 -2.71 3.80 -38.79
C GLU A 268 -1.48 3.77 -39.70
N VAL A 269 -0.49 4.60 -39.44
CA VAL A 269 0.78 4.64 -40.19
C VAL A 269 1.51 3.30 -40.10
N LEU A 270 1.62 2.72 -38.91
CA LEU A 270 2.30 1.42 -38.72
C LEU A 270 1.61 0.27 -39.47
N LEU A 271 0.29 0.32 -39.59
CA LEU A 271 -0.46 -0.67 -40.36
C LEU A 271 -0.22 -0.55 -41.85
N ASP A 272 -0.13 0.69 -42.38
CA ASP A 272 0.09 0.97 -43.79
C ASP A 272 1.51 0.59 -44.24
N GLU A 273 2.50 0.70 -43.34
CA GLU A 273 3.91 0.40 -43.62
C GLU A 273 4.33 -1.06 -43.30
N ASP A 274 3.39 -1.98 -43.19
CA ASP A 274 3.62 -3.42 -42.92
C ASP A 274 4.34 -3.68 -41.58
N SER A 275 4.31 -2.69 -40.69
CA SER A 275 4.80 -2.74 -39.29
C SER A 275 3.71 -3.05 -38.27
N GLY A 276 2.64 -3.69 -38.70
CA GLY A 276 1.41 -3.92 -37.93
C GLY A 276 1.56 -4.83 -36.69
N THR A 277 2.74 -5.40 -36.45
CA THR A 277 3.06 -6.12 -35.20
C THR A 277 3.56 -5.18 -34.11
N ALA A 278 3.94 -3.95 -34.43
CA ALA A 278 4.39 -2.96 -33.46
C ALA A 278 3.24 -2.54 -32.52
N THR A 279 3.57 -2.26 -31.26
CA THR A 279 2.63 -1.79 -30.25
C THR A 279 2.86 -0.33 -29.94
N VAL A 280 1.79 0.41 -29.71
CA VAL A 280 1.83 1.84 -29.37
C VAL A 280 1.33 2.00 -27.94
N ASN A 281 2.19 2.46 -27.06
CA ASN A 281 1.90 2.68 -25.64
C ASN A 281 2.09 4.14 -25.29
N ASP A 282 1.20 4.69 -24.47
CA ASP A 282 1.40 5.99 -23.82
C ASP A 282 2.04 5.84 -22.42
N ARG A 283 2.24 6.97 -21.75
CA ARG A 283 2.79 7.01 -20.38
C ARG A 283 1.98 6.19 -19.40
N GLY A 284 0.64 6.22 -19.50
CA GLY A 284 -0.27 5.45 -18.63
C GLY A 284 -0.20 3.94 -18.80
N GLU A 285 0.36 3.47 -19.92
CA GLU A 285 0.51 2.05 -20.25
C GLU A 285 1.95 1.55 -20.06
N THR A 286 2.90 2.45 -19.74
CA THR A 286 4.30 2.10 -19.48
C THR A 286 4.41 1.55 -18.05
N PRO A 287 4.84 0.27 -17.85
CA PRO A 287 4.71 -0.41 -16.56
C PRO A 287 5.37 0.30 -15.37
N SER A 288 6.57 0.85 -15.55
CA SER A 288 7.28 1.57 -14.48
C SER A 288 6.56 2.87 -14.11
N VAL A 289 6.14 3.66 -15.11
CA VAL A 289 5.43 4.93 -14.91
C VAL A 289 4.06 4.67 -14.27
N GLU A 290 3.33 3.68 -14.76
CA GLU A 290 2.02 3.29 -14.22
C GLU A 290 2.11 2.82 -12.77
N PHE A 291 3.13 2.02 -12.44
CA PHE A 291 3.36 1.57 -11.07
C PHE A 291 3.59 2.74 -10.11
N LEU A 292 4.52 3.64 -10.44
CA LEU A 292 4.84 4.79 -9.60
C LEU A 292 3.66 5.75 -9.46
N ARG A 293 2.90 5.95 -10.54
CA ARG A 293 1.65 6.70 -10.50
C ARG A 293 0.63 6.06 -9.57
N ALA A 294 0.39 4.76 -9.70
CA ALA A 294 -0.55 4.03 -8.86
C ALA A 294 -0.15 4.08 -7.37
N ASP A 295 1.15 4.05 -7.06
CA ASP A 295 1.67 4.23 -5.70
C ASP A 295 1.37 5.64 -5.18
N LEU A 296 1.64 6.69 -5.98
CA LEU A 296 1.36 8.08 -5.62
C LEU A 296 -0.15 8.31 -5.41
N GLU A 297 -1.00 7.86 -6.32
CA GLU A 297 -2.46 7.94 -6.17
C GLU A 297 -2.94 7.18 -4.94
N GLY A 298 -2.41 5.99 -4.70
CA GLY A 298 -2.67 5.20 -3.49
C GLY A 298 -2.30 5.97 -2.23
N ALA A 299 -1.14 6.63 -2.21
CA ALA A 299 -0.71 7.49 -1.11
C ALA A 299 -1.65 8.68 -0.92
N GLN A 300 -1.99 9.41 -1.98
CA GLN A 300 -2.88 10.57 -1.95
C GLN A 300 -4.31 10.21 -1.49
N ARG A 301 -4.87 9.09 -1.97
CA ARG A 301 -6.21 8.60 -1.58
C ARG A 301 -6.23 8.03 -0.16
N SER A 302 -5.19 7.34 0.27
CA SER A 302 -5.12 6.73 1.60
C SER A 302 -4.79 7.71 2.72
N PHE A 303 -4.09 8.80 2.42
CA PHE A 303 -3.76 9.85 3.40
C PHE A 303 -4.99 10.42 4.13
N PRO A 304 -6.06 10.88 3.45
CA PRO A 304 -7.27 11.33 4.13
C PRO A 304 -7.95 10.22 4.94
N ALA A 305 -7.92 8.98 4.44
CA ALA A 305 -8.52 7.82 5.09
C ALA A 305 -7.83 7.50 6.42
N VAL A 306 -6.51 7.38 6.43
CA VAL A 306 -5.70 7.13 7.64
C VAL A 306 -5.85 8.28 8.63
N THR A 307 -5.78 9.52 8.16
CA THR A 307 -5.98 10.73 9.00
C THR A 307 -7.38 10.74 9.62
N ALA A 308 -8.42 10.42 8.85
CA ALA A 308 -9.79 10.34 9.36
C ALA A 308 -9.93 9.24 10.44
N MET A 309 -9.33 8.08 10.27
CA MET A 309 -9.33 7.02 11.28
C MET A 309 -8.69 7.48 12.58
N LEU A 310 -7.50 8.12 12.52
CA LEU A 310 -6.81 8.67 13.70
C LEU A 310 -7.66 9.71 14.43
N VAL A 311 -8.25 10.60 13.67
CA VAL A 311 -9.08 11.68 14.17
C VAL A 311 -10.39 11.16 14.82
N ILE A 312 -11.04 10.17 14.23
CA ILE A 312 -12.26 9.54 14.81
C ILE A 312 -11.93 8.93 16.17
N VAL A 313 -10.85 8.17 16.27
CA VAL A 313 -10.42 7.54 17.53
C VAL A 313 -10.11 8.59 18.60
N ALA A 314 -9.35 9.63 18.23
CA ALA A 314 -9.03 10.74 19.13
C ALA A 314 -10.30 11.46 19.60
N SER A 315 -11.23 11.79 18.71
CA SER A 315 -12.47 12.50 18.98
C SER A 315 -13.36 11.75 19.96
N ILE A 316 -13.61 10.48 19.72
CA ILE A 316 -14.43 9.63 20.60
C ILE A 316 -13.81 9.57 21.99
N THR A 317 -12.48 9.40 22.06
CA THR A 317 -11.79 9.37 23.35
C THR A 317 -11.85 10.69 24.09
N ILE A 318 -11.74 11.83 23.39
CA ILE A 318 -11.91 13.17 23.98
C ILE A 318 -13.32 13.34 24.50
N ILE A 319 -14.36 12.98 23.72
CA ILE A 319 -15.77 13.06 24.13
C ILE A 319 -15.99 12.26 25.42
N VAL A 320 -15.55 11.01 25.45
CA VAL A 320 -15.70 10.14 26.62
C VAL A 320 -14.94 10.68 27.83
N SER A 321 -13.71 11.17 27.62
CA SER A 321 -12.89 11.75 28.71
C SER A 321 -13.50 13.02 29.30
N LEU A 322 -14.02 13.92 28.47
CA LEU A 322 -14.68 15.15 28.90
C LEU A 322 -16.03 14.89 29.58
N GLN A 323 -16.84 13.97 29.04
CA GLN A 323 -18.11 13.60 29.71
C GLN A 323 -17.88 13.13 31.12
N ARG A 324 -16.86 12.31 31.34
CA ARG A 324 -16.53 11.78 32.66
C ARG A 324 -15.90 12.84 33.58
N LEU A 325 -15.10 13.78 33.02
CA LEU A 325 -14.61 14.93 33.79
C LEU A 325 -15.78 15.75 34.35
N ILE A 326 -16.78 16.03 33.51
CA ILE A 326 -17.97 16.78 33.90
C ILE A 326 -18.77 16.02 34.94
N GLN A 327 -18.96 14.71 34.79
CA GLN A 327 -19.64 13.89 35.79
C GLN A 327 -18.92 13.90 37.15
N SER A 328 -17.57 13.85 37.16
CA SER A 328 -16.79 13.94 38.39
C SER A 328 -16.87 15.32 39.07
N GLN A 329 -17.17 16.36 38.32
CA GLN A 329 -17.29 17.75 38.80
C GLN A 329 -18.76 18.24 38.91
N SER A 330 -19.73 17.33 38.71
CA SER A 330 -21.14 17.69 38.65
C SER A 330 -21.64 18.45 39.89
N ARG A 331 -21.19 18.03 41.11
CA ARG A 331 -21.52 18.71 42.37
C ARG A 331 -20.98 20.15 42.40
N GLU A 332 -19.76 20.37 41.94
CA GLU A 332 -19.15 21.70 41.87
C GLU A 332 -19.84 22.58 40.82
N ILE A 333 -20.24 22.01 39.68
CA ILE A 333 -21.02 22.72 38.66
C ILE A 333 -22.39 23.11 39.23
N ALA A 334 -23.04 22.22 39.97
CA ALA A 334 -24.29 22.49 40.63
C ALA A 334 -24.18 23.67 41.62
N ILE A 335 -23.13 23.68 42.47
CA ILE A 335 -22.86 24.79 43.39
C ILE A 335 -22.62 26.10 42.64
N MET A 336 -21.84 26.11 41.59
CA MET A 336 -21.63 27.32 40.77
C MET A 336 -22.94 27.83 40.17
N ARG A 337 -23.80 26.92 39.76
CA ARG A 337 -25.15 27.28 39.25
C ARG A 337 -26.04 27.87 40.32
N THR A 338 -26.04 27.36 41.55
CA THR A 338 -26.80 27.96 42.69
C THR A 338 -26.26 29.33 43.11
N LEU A 339 -24.96 29.59 42.92
CA LEU A 339 -24.32 30.86 43.13
C LEU A 339 -24.53 31.87 41.97
N GLY A 340 -25.36 31.53 40.97
CA GLY A 340 -25.77 32.43 39.90
C GLY A 340 -24.81 32.51 38.69
N VAL A 341 -23.83 31.61 38.55
CA VAL A 341 -22.98 31.59 37.39
C VAL A 341 -23.79 31.25 36.12
N PRO A 342 -23.77 32.09 35.07
CA PRO A 342 -24.55 31.86 33.86
C PRO A 342 -24.10 30.62 33.08
N ARG A 343 -25.06 30.01 32.36
CA ARG A 343 -24.83 28.76 31.56
C ARG A 343 -23.72 28.96 30.54
N SER A 344 -23.70 30.11 29.87
CA SER A 344 -22.67 30.45 28.86
C SER A 344 -21.26 30.47 29.45
N SER A 345 -21.06 31.01 30.64
CA SER A 345 -19.74 31.01 31.27
C SER A 345 -19.24 29.62 31.66
N ILE A 346 -20.15 28.73 32.06
CA ILE A 346 -19.82 27.33 32.34
C ILE A 346 -19.45 26.62 31.03
N MET A 347 -20.26 26.78 29.97
CA MET A 347 -20.02 26.20 28.67
C MET A 347 -18.67 26.64 28.11
N ILE A 348 -18.40 27.95 28.07
CA ILE A 348 -17.12 28.51 27.59
C ILE A 348 -15.95 28.00 28.43
N GLY A 349 -16.09 27.96 29.75
CA GLY A 349 -15.04 27.43 30.63
C GLY A 349 -14.67 25.99 30.29
N TYR A 350 -15.65 25.11 30.11
CA TYR A 350 -15.38 23.70 29.73
C TYR A 350 -14.92 23.52 28.29
N MET A 351 -15.23 24.48 27.38
CA MET A 351 -14.67 24.47 26.01
C MET A 351 -13.18 24.84 25.94
N LEU A 352 -12.67 25.58 26.92
CA LEU A 352 -11.23 25.91 26.96
C LEU A 352 -10.33 24.69 27.19
N ALA A 353 -10.84 23.65 27.84
CA ALA A 353 -10.05 22.42 28.05
C ALA A 353 -9.74 21.67 26.75
N PRO A 354 -10.72 21.30 25.88
CA PRO A 354 -10.43 20.71 24.58
C PRO A 354 -9.60 21.64 23.70
N LEU A 355 -9.83 22.94 23.68
CA LEU A 355 -9.02 23.90 22.95
C LEU A 355 -7.54 23.85 23.36
N ALA A 356 -7.26 23.87 24.65
CA ALA A 356 -5.88 23.78 25.17
C ALA A 356 -5.23 22.43 24.84
N ILE A 357 -5.99 21.32 24.95
CA ILE A 357 -5.53 19.98 24.57
C ILE A 357 -5.22 19.94 23.09
N GLY A 358 -6.13 20.45 22.26
CA GLY A 358 -5.96 20.50 20.81
C GLY A 358 -4.75 21.33 20.41
N LEU A 359 -4.58 22.52 20.97
CA LEU A 359 -3.46 23.41 20.64
C LEU A 359 -2.11 22.78 21.04
N ILE A 360 -2.00 22.30 22.28
CA ILE A 360 -0.75 21.69 22.76
C ILE A 360 -0.44 20.41 21.95
N GLY A 361 -1.45 19.55 21.72
CA GLY A 361 -1.30 18.32 20.95
C GLY A 361 -0.92 18.59 19.50
N SER A 362 -1.60 19.55 18.85
CA SER A 362 -1.31 19.91 17.46
C SER A 362 0.09 20.52 17.30
N VAL A 363 0.49 21.44 18.18
CA VAL A 363 1.85 22.03 18.10
C VAL A 363 2.94 20.98 18.28
N ILE A 364 2.81 20.08 19.26
CA ILE A 364 3.77 18.99 19.45
C ILE A 364 3.73 18.02 18.26
N GLY A 365 2.53 17.68 17.77
CA GLY A 365 2.34 16.82 16.61
C GLY A 365 2.98 17.40 15.34
N VAL A 366 2.80 18.71 15.09
CA VAL A 366 3.45 19.42 13.98
C VAL A 366 4.97 19.36 14.11
N LEU A 367 5.53 19.69 15.27
CA LEU A 367 6.98 19.66 15.48
C LEU A 367 7.55 18.26 15.22
N LEU A 368 6.94 17.23 15.79
CA LEU A 368 7.39 15.84 15.59
C LEU A 368 7.17 15.38 14.14
N GLY A 369 6.03 15.74 13.53
CA GLY A 369 5.70 15.37 12.15
C GLY A 369 6.68 15.95 11.15
N VAL A 370 6.95 17.26 11.23
CA VAL A 370 7.85 17.96 10.31
C VAL A 370 9.30 17.53 10.50
N PHE A 371 9.80 17.48 11.74
CA PHE A 371 11.24 17.23 11.96
C PHE A 371 11.63 15.75 12.02
N LEU A 372 10.68 14.86 12.29
CA LEU A 372 10.97 13.42 12.43
C LEU A 372 10.12 12.58 11.49
N GLY A 373 8.81 12.90 11.36
CA GLY A 373 7.85 12.05 10.66
C GLY A 373 8.09 12.01 9.15
N ILE A 374 8.18 13.17 8.51
CA ILE A 374 8.41 13.27 7.05
C ILE A 374 9.70 12.55 6.69
N ARG A 375 10.82 12.87 7.35
CA ARG A 375 12.12 12.23 7.10
C ARG A 375 12.07 10.71 7.22
N ALA A 376 11.51 10.22 8.32
CA ALA A 376 11.43 8.78 8.54
C ALA A 376 10.61 8.06 7.46
N MET A 377 9.59 8.72 6.90
CA MET A 377 8.79 8.15 5.81
C MET A 377 9.55 8.20 4.49
N LEU A 378 10.24 9.29 4.20
CA LEU A 378 11.05 9.42 2.99
C LEU A 378 12.24 8.45 2.98
N ASP A 379 12.96 8.31 4.10
CA ASP A 379 14.04 7.33 4.23
C ASP A 379 13.56 5.90 3.95
N VAL A 380 12.35 5.55 4.40
CA VAL A 380 11.77 4.23 4.12
C VAL A 380 11.37 4.11 2.66
N TYR A 381 10.84 5.17 2.07
CA TYR A 381 10.45 5.21 0.65
C TYR A 381 11.66 5.03 -0.28
N GLU A 382 12.74 5.77 -0.04
CA GLU A 382 14.01 5.60 -0.78
C GLU A 382 14.50 4.14 -0.74
N ASN A 383 14.34 3.47 0.40
CA ASN A 383 14.77 2.07 0.54
C ASN A 383 13.84 1.06 -0.16
N ILE A 384 12.55 1.41 -0.39
CA ILE A 384 11.60 0.52 -1.06
C ILE A 384 11.67 0.67 -2.57
N ILE A 385 11.62 1.91 -3.05
CA ILE A 385 11.58 2.23 -4.48
C ILE A 385 13.00 2.30 -5.06
N GLY A 386 13.99 2.69 -4.24
CA GLY A 386 15.38 2.86 -4.67
C GLY A 386 15.67 4.22 -5.30
N LEU A 387 14.67 5.10 -5.44
CA LEU A 387 14.84 6.44 -6.01
C LEU A 387 15.22 7.46 -4.94
N PRO A 388 16.26 8.30 -5.16
CA PRO A 388 16.72 9.28 -4.18
C PRO A 388 15.80 10.50 -4.11
N ILE A 389 15.49 10.94 -2.90
CA ILE A 389 14.79 12.22 -2.66
C ILE A 389 15.81 13.35 -2.61
N LEU A 390 15.96 14.10 -3.71
CA LEU A 390 16.98 15.13 -3.83
C LEU A 390 16.72 16.36 -2.95
N ASN A 391 15.47 16.76 -2.83
CA ASN A 391 15.06 17.96 -2.10
C ASN A 391 13.87 17.68 -1.18
N GLU A 392 14.12 17.63 0.13
CA GLU A 392 13.04 17.58 1.11
C GLU A 392 12.30 18.92 1.14
N SER A 393 11.02 18.94 0.83
CA SER A 393 10.15 20.10 0.91
C SER A 393 9.12 19.98 2.03
N ILE A 394 8.73 21.10 2.61
CA ILE A 394 7.67 21.17 3.61
C ILE A 394 6.52 21.98 3.01
N ASP A 395 5.45 21.29 2.69
CA ASP A 395 4.20 21.98 2.32
C ASP A 395 3.52 22.55 3.57
N TRP A 396 3.75 23.84 3.83
CA TRP A 396 3.16 24.54 4.95
C TRP A 396 1.65 24.72 4.82
N SER A 397 1.08 24.65 3.61
CA SER A 397 -0.37 24.71 3.39
C SER A 397 -1.03 23.45 3.95
N MET A 398 -0.52 22.30 3.62
CA MET A 398 -0.94 20.99 4.13
C MET A 398 -0.77 20.90 5.66
N VAL A 399 0.38 21.35 6.21
CA VAL A 399 0.63 21.36 7.67
C VAL A 399 -0.41 22.20 8.41
N LEU A 400 -0.74 23.40 7.88
CA LEU A 400 -1.75 24.27 8.47
C LEU A 400 -3.17 23.71 8.35
N GLU A 401 -3.47 23.06 7.23
CA GLU A 401 -4.76 22.40 7.01
C GLU A 401 -4.98 21.25 8.00
N ILE A 402 -4.03 20.34 8.17
CA ILE A 402 -4.09 19.24 9.14
C ILE A 402 -4.23 19.78 10.56
N MET A 403 -3.46 20.82 10.91
CA MET A 403 -3.56 21.44 12.22
C MET A 403 -4.96 22.08 12.43
N ALA A 404 -5.50 22.75 11.42
CA ALA A 404 -6.83 23.37 11.48
C ALA A 404 -7.93 22.30 11.62
N ILE A 405 -7.88 21.24 10.82
CA ILE A 405 -8.81 20.10 10.89
C ILE A 405 -8.77 19.47 12.28
N ALA A 406 -7.59 19.17 12.81
CA ALA A 406 -7.42 18.60 14.14
C ALA A 406 -8.03 19.54 15.23
N MET A 407 -7.76 20.83 15.15
CA MET A 407 -8.33 21.83 16.08
C MET A 407 -9.85 21.91 16.00
N VAL A 408 -10.42 21.92 14.79
CA VAL A 408 -11.89 21.94 14.58
C VAL A 408 -12.52 20.69 15.18
N ILE A 409 -11.95 19.52 14.94
CA ILE A 409 -12.49 18.25 15.41
C ILE A 409 -12.41 18.15 16.94
N VAL A 410 -11.28 18.53 17.54
CA VAL A 410 -11.11 18.56 18.99
C VAL A 410 -12.10 19.58 19.62
N PHE A 411 -12.32 20.72 18.97
CA PHE A 411 -13.31 21.70 19.40
C PHE A 411 -14.73 21.13 19.34
N LEU A 412 -15.14 20.55 18.21
CA LEU A 412 -16.46 19.96 18.04
C LEU A 412 -16.72 18.82 19.04
N SER A 413 -15.70 17.97 19.30
CA SER A 413 -15.80 16.88 20.29
C SER A 413 -16.10 17.40 21.71
N GLY A 414 -15.66 18.61 22.02
CA GLY A 414 -15.92 19.28 23.31
C GLY A 414 -17.31 19.91 23.47
N ILE A 415 -18.01 20.22 22.37
CA ILE A 415 -19.29 20.96 22.40
C ILE A 415 -20.37 20.21 23.20
N ARG A 416 -20.62 18.95 22.85
CA ARG A 416 -21.69 18.16 23.51
C ARG A 416 -21.46 17.98 25.00
N PRO A 417 -20.27 17.61 25.49
CA PRO A 417 -19.98 17.53 26.93
C PRO A 417 -20.11 18.87 27.62
N ALA A 418 -19.57 19.97 27.06
CA ALA A 418 -19.66 21.32 27.65
C ALA A 418 -21.13 21.82 27.71
N TRP A 419 -21.93 21.52 26.67
CA TRP A 419 -23.35 21.85 26.67
C TRP A 419 -24.12 21.08 27.75
N GLN A 420 -23.84 19.80 27.93
CA GLN A 420 -24.41 18.99 29.01
C GLN A 420 -24.05 19.55 30.40
N ALA A 421 -22.77 19.92 30.61
CA ALA A 421 -22.34 20.58 31.85
C ALA A 421 -23.13 21.86 32.15
N SER A 422 -23.36 22.67 31.13
CA SER A 422 -24.10 23.95 31.29
C SER A 422 -25.59 23.78 31.67
N ARG A 423 -26.18 22.61 31.36
CA ARG A 423 -27.59 22.28 31.59
C ARG A 423 -27.86 21.42 32.83
N LEU A 424 -26.84 21.09 33.61
CA LEU A 424 -27.02 20.33 34.85
C LEU A 424 -27.96 21.04 35.80
N ARG A 425 -28.94 20.30 36.35
CA ARG A 425 -29.91 20.83 37.31
C ARG A 425 -29.36 20.70 38.71
N PRO A 426 -29.20 21.81 39.48
CA PRO A 426 -28.62 21.77 40.82
C PRO A 426 -29.41 20.89 41.80
N LEU A 427 -30.75 20.94 41.73
CA LEU A 427 -31.62 20.14 42.60
C LEU A 427 -31.46 18.65 42.47
N ASP A 428 -31.29 18.13 41.23
CA ASP A 428 -31.16 16.70 40.95
C ASP A 428 -29.83 16.15 41.49
N ILE A 429 -28.81 16.98 41.53
CA ILE A 429 -27.45 16.60 41.94
C ILE A 429 -27.27 16.75 43.46
N LEU A 430 -27.76 17.84 44.03
CA LEU A 430 -27.61 18.13 45.48
C LEU A 430 -28.63 17.34 46.32
N GLY A 431 -29.76 16.96 45.73
CA GLY A 431 -30.80 16.15 46.39
C GLY A 431 -30.55 14.67 46.53
N GLY A 432 -29.39 14.16 46.00
CA GLY A 432 -28.97 12.78 46.21
C GLY A 432 -29.86 11.70 45.57
N GLN A 433 -30.81 12.07 44.71
CA GLN A 433 -31.68 11.14 44.00
C GLN A 433 -30.94 10.45 42.84
N HIS A 434 -29.97 9.62 43.16
CA HIS A 434 -29.49 8.60 42.21
C HIS A 434 -30.38 7.39 42.37
N GLU A 435 -31.43 7.26 41.54
CA GLU A 435 -32.16 6.02 41.40
C GLU A 435 -31.15 4.90 41.08
N VAL A 436 -30.96 4.04 42.05
CA VAL A 436 -30.22 2.77 41.86
C VAL A 436 -31.11 1.90 40.98
N ARG A 437 -30.83 1.90 39.65
CA ARG A 437 -31.50 0.95 38.75
C ARG A 437 -31.16 -0.47 39.21
N VAL A 438 -32.15 -1.16 39.67
CA VAL A 438 -32.07 -2.60 40.04
C VAL A 438 -31.71 -3.35 38.77
N GLY A 439 -30.59 -4.08 38.78
CA GLY A 439 -30.14 -4.83 37.60
C GLY A 439 -31.22 -5.86 37.15
N SER A 440 -31.24 -6.11 35.84
CA SER A 440 -32.18 -7.07 35.23
C SER A 440 -32.14 -8.44 35.93
N LYS A 441 -33.33 -9.04 36.20
CA LYS A 441 -33.48 -10.37 36.78
C LYS A 441 -32.72 -11.44 35.99
N PHE A 442 -32.63 -11.31 34.68
CA PHE A 442 -31.85 -12.18 33.79
C PHE A 442 -30.36 -12.18 34.16
N LEU A 443 -29.76 -11.02 34.38
CA LEU A 443 -28.37 -10.89 34.80
C LEU A 443 -28.09 -11.47 36.18
N GLN A 444 -29.03 -11.32 37.09
CA GLN A 444 -28.93 -11.87 38.43
C GLN A 444 -28.89 -13.40 38.37
N ASN A 445 -29.76 -14.03 37.55
CA ASN A 445 -29.78 -15.47 37.36
C ASN A 445 -28.53 -16.01 36.63
N LEU A 446 -28.07 -15.30 35.58
CA LEU A 446 -26.89 -15.69 34.84
C LEU A 446 -25.60 -15.65 35.69
N THR A 447 -25.50 -14.67 36.57
CA THR A 447 -24.32 -14.47 37.44
C THR A 447 -24.42 -15.20 38.80
N ALA A 448 -25.57 -15.83 39.11
CA ALA A 448 -25.79 -16.52 40.38
C ALA A 448 -24.90 -17.77 40.58
N ARG A 449 -24.50 -18.39 39.46
CA ARG A 449 -23.66 -19.60 39.46
C ARG A 449 -22.15 -19.30 39.39
N LEU A 450 -21.75 -18.04 39.24
CA LEU A 450 -20.35 -17.63 39.14
C LEU A 450 -19.75 -17.38 40.55
N PRO A 451 -18.43 -17.52 40.72
CA PRO A 451 -17.74 -17.11 41.95
C PRO A 451 -18.11 -15.68 42.34
N THR A 452 -18.26 -15.43 43.64
CA THR A 452 -18.80 -14.19 44.18
C THR A 452 -18.05 -12.94 43.68
N THR A 453 -16.71 -13.04 43.48
CA THR A 453 -15.88 -11.98 42.96
C THR A 453 -16.22 -11.65 41.47
N VAL A 454 -16.35 -12.68 40.63
CA VAL A 454 -16.69 -12.55 39.22
C VAL A 454 -18.13 -12.06 39.04
N GLY A 455 -19.08 -12.66 39.76
CA GLY A 455 -20.50 -12.27 39.73
C GLY A 455 -20.69 -10.79 40.17
N LEU A 456 -19.95 -10.33 41.17
CA LEU A 456 -20.02 -8.97 41.66
C LEU A 456 -19.41 -7.98 40.66
N THR A 457 -18.31 -8.34 40.02
CA THR A 457 -17.68 -7.56 38.96
C THR A 457 -18.64 -7.37 37.78
N ILE A 458 -19.23 -8.43 37.24
CA ILE A 458 -20.17 -8.36 36.13
C ILE A 458 -21.40 -7.51 36.49
N ARG A 459 -22.00 -7.75 37.65
CA ARG A 459 -23.17 -6.96 38.09
C ARG A 459 -22.86 -5.50 38.31
N SER A 460 -21.69 -5.16 38.84
CA SER A 460 -21.29 -3.74 39.03
C SER A 460 -21.03 -3.02 37.72
N SER A 461 -20.37 -3.68 36.78
CA SER A 461 -20.08 -3.14 35.45
C SER A 461 -21.37 -2.94 34.62
N MET A 462 -22.32 -3.89 34.70
CA MET A 462 -23.58 -3.84 33.94
C MET A 462 -24.64 -2.92 34.54
N ARG A 463 -24.41 -2.32 35.69
CA ARG A 463 -25.31 -1.28 36.23
C ARG A 463 -25.39 -0.02 35.35
N LYS A 464 -24.36 0.24 34.54
CA LYS A 464 -24.30 1.38 33.62
C LYS A 464 -23.99 0.87 32.20
N PRO A 465 -24.96 0.24 31.49
CA PRO A 465 -24.70 -0.47 30.22
C PRO A 465 -24.17 0.46 29.11
N VAL A 466 -24.72 1.67 29.00
CA VAL A 466 -24.25 2.68 28.02
C VAL A 466 -22.76 3.00 28.19
N ARG A 467 -22.32 3.09 29.44
CA ARG A 467 -20.91 3.36 29.75
C ARG A 467 -20.03 2.16 29.33
N LEU A 468 -20.48 0.94 29.63
CA LEU A 468 -19.74 -0.28 29.29
C LEU A 468 -19.62 -0.44 27.76
N SER A 469 -20.71 -0.19 27.03
CA SER A 469 -20.70 -0.20 25.57
C SER A 469 -19.74 0.84 24.99
N LEU A 470 -19.76 2.08 25.50
CA LEU A 470 -18.82 3.11 25.09
C LEU A 470 -17.35 2.74 25.38
N THR A 471 -17.11 2.03 26.46
CA THR A 471 -15.77 1.51 26.79
C THR A 471 -15.32 0.46 25.76
N PHE A 472 -16.17 -0.51 25.41
CA PHE A 472 -15.86 -1.53 24.41
C PHE A 472 -15.66 -0.93 23.02
N ILE A 473 -16.51 0.02 22.64
CA ILE A 473 -16.36 0.74 21.37
C ILE A 473 -15.04 1.54 21.35
N ALA A 474 -14.70 2.25 22.42
CA ALA A 474 -13.45 3.02 22.48
C ALA A 474 -12.22 2.12 22.41
N VAL A 475 -12.24 0.97 23.09
CA VAL A 475 -11.16 -0.02 23.04
C VAL A 475 -11.10 -0.68 21.66
N GLY A 476 -12.24 -1.05 21.08
CA GLY A 476 -12.30 -1.60 19.73
C GLY A 476 -11.77 -0.62 18.69
N LEU A 477 -12.22 0.63 18.72
CA LEU A 477 -11.75 1.67 17.81
C LEU A 477 -10.25 1.99 17.97
N SER A 478 -9.70 1.82 19.16
CA SER A 478 -8.24 2.00 19.34
C SER A 478 -7.41 0.97 18.59
N MET A 479 -8.01 -0.16 18.21
CA MET A 479 -7.39 -1.20 17.39
C MET A 479 -7.61 -0.99 15.89
N LEU A 480 -8.43 -0.02 15.50
CA LEU A 480 -8.79 0.20 14.10
C LEU A 480 -7.54 0.31 13.21
N ILE A 481 -6.61 1.21 13.55
CA ILE A 481 -5.43 1.47 12.74
C ILE A 481 -4.45 0.29 12.80
N TYR A 482 -4.07 -0.10 14.02
CA TYR A 482 -3.15 -1.23 14.24
C TYR A 482 -3.65 -2.51 13.56
N GLY A 483 -4.92 -2.83 13.78
CA GLY A 483 -5.51 -4.06 13.25
C GLY A 483 -5.74 -4.01 11.75
N SER A 484 -6.13 -2.84 11.21
CA SER A 484 -6.30 -2.68 9.76
C SER A 484 -4.99 -2.85 9.01
N MET A 485 -3.91 -2.22 9.48
CA MET A 485 -2.59 -2.36 8.86
C MET A 485 -2.07 -3.80 8.93
N LEU A 486 -2.23 -4.45 10.09
CA LEU A 486 -1.78 -5.84 10.22
C LEU A 486 -2.59 -6.81 9.35
N MET A 487 -3.90 -6.61 9.25
CA MET A 487 -4.77 -7.45 8.41
C MET A 487 -4.56 -7.17 6.91
N PHE A 488 -4.29 -5.92 6.55
CA PHE A 488 -3.95 -5.52 5.19
C PHE A 488 -2.65 -6.21 4.73
N THR A 489 -1.57 -6.10 5.51
CA THR A 489 -0.30 -6.79 5.21
C THR A 489 -0.49 -8.31 5.14
N GLY A 490 -1.27 -8.89 6.06
CA GLY A 490 -1.59 -10.32 6.01
C GLY A 490 -2.33 -10.73 4.74
N SER A 491 -3.31 -9.92 4.29
CA SER A 491 -4.04 -10.19 3.03
C SER A 491 -3.12 -10.09 1.82
N MET A 492 -2.22 -9.12 1.79
CA MET A 492 -1.20 -9.00 0.73
C MET A 492 -0.31 -10.24 0.67
N THR A 493 0.21 -10.68 1.82
CA THR A 493 1.05 -11.90 1.88
C THR A 493 0.28 -13.14 1.41
N ASP A 494 -0.96 -13.34 1.87
CA ASP A 494 -1.77 -14.50 1.48
C ASP A 494 -2.08 -14.51 -0.03
N ILE A 495 -2.28 -13.34 -0.64
CA ILE A 495 -2.56 -13.24 -2.08
C ILE A 495 -1.29 -13.48 -2.89
N LEU A 496 -0.19 -12.80 -2.56
CA LEU A 496 1.03 -12.82 -3.36
C LEU A 496 1.82 -14.11 -3.18
N VAL A 497 2.21 -14.41 -1.95
CA VAL A 497 3.05 -15.58 -1.64
C VAL A 497 2.22 -16.85 -1.70
N GLY A 498 1.03 -16.86 -1.10
CA GLY A 498 0.17 -18.04 -1.05
C GLY A 498 -0.24 -18.54 -2.44
N ASN A 499 -0.58 -17.63 -3.37
CA ASN A 499 -0.92 -18.01 -4.74
C ASN A 499 0.30 -18.58 -5.49
N LEU A 500 1.45 -17.94 -5.36
CA LEU A 500 2.68 -18.37 -6.03
C LEU A 500 3.18 -19.72 -5.50
N GLU A 501 3.12 -19.97 -4.19
CA GLU A 501 3.55 -21.25 -3.59
C GLU A 501 2.56 -22.39 -3.86
N GLU A 502 1.26 -22.15 -3.69
CA GLU A 502 0.26 -23.22 -3.71
C GLU A 502 -0.29 -23.53 -5.10
N ARG A 503 -0.39 -22.51 -5.98
CA ARG A 503 -1.06 -22.61 -7.28
C ARG A 503 -0.10 -22.69 -8.46
N GLN A 504 1.05 -22.06 -8.38
CA GLN A 504 2.07 -22.13 -9.41
C GLN A 504 3.00 -23.32 -9.14
N GLN A 505 2.81 -24.43 -9.86
CA GLN A 505 3.56 -25.67 -9.62
C GLN A 505 4.81 -25.79 -10.49
N TRP A 506 5.03 -24.84 -11.40
CA TRP A 506 6.24 -24.75 -12.21
C TRP A 506 7.43 -24.25 -11.36
N ASP A 507 8.65 -24.57 -11.80
CA ASP A 507 9.89 -24.09 -11.19
C ASP A 507 10.53 -22.96 -12.01
N VAL A 508 10.38 -23.03 -13.35
CA VAL A 508 10.93 -22.07 -14.30
C VAL A 508 9.90 -21.75 -15.37
N GLN A 509 9.82 -20.47 -15.74
CA GLN A 509 9.13 -20.00 -16.93
C GLN A 509 10.19 -19.58 -17.96
N ALA A 510 10.20 -20.23 -19.10
CA ALA A 510 11.07 -19.90 -20.21
C ALA A 510 10.29 -19.12 -21.28
N PHE A 511 10.77 -17.95 -21.68
CA PHE A 511 10.18 -17.18 -22.77
C PHE A 511 10.58 -17.76 -24.12
N VAL A 512 9.57 -17.88 -24.99
CA VAL A 512 9.74 -18.51 -26.29
C VAL A 512 10.39 -17.53 -27.27
N PRO A 513 11.50 -17.91 -27.95
CA PRO A 513 12.10 -17.09 -28.98
C PRO A 513 11.27 -17.12 -30.29
N GLU A 514 11.56 -16.23 -31.23
CA GLU A 514 10.93 -16.21 -32.57
C GLU A 514 10.95 -17.53 -33.32
N SER A 515 11.96 -18.37 -33.07
CA SER A 515 12.08 -19.70 -33.65
C SER A 515 11.06 -20.71 -33.13
N GLY A 516 10.20 -20.31 -32.19
CA GLY A 516 9.19 -21.18 -31.60
C GLY A 516 9.66 -21.97 -30.38
N PRO A 517 8.76 -22.76 -29.75
CA PRO A 517 9.02 -23.46 -28.50
C PRO A 517 9.79 -24.80 -28.66
N ASP A 518 9.98 -25.30 -29.89
CA ASP A 518 10.49 -26.65 -30.15
C ASP A 518 11.82 -26.97 -29.44
N ARG A 519 12.75 -26.01 -29.38
CA ARG A 519 14.06 -26.18 -28.73
C ARG A 519 13.94 -26.28 -27.21
N ILE A 520 13.04 -25.49 -26.59
CA ILE A 520 12.75 -25.57 -25.16
C ILE A 520 12.07 -26.90 -24.83
N ILE A 521 11.15 -27.37 -25.68
CA ILE A 521 10.48 -28.65 -25.55
C ILE A 521 11.49 -29.80 -25.69
N ALA A 522 12.44 -29.72 -26.66
CA ALA A 522 13.51 -30.72 -26.82
C ALA A 522 14.37 -30.76 -25.55
N TRP A 523 14.84 -29.63 -25.05
CA TRP A 523 15.59 -29.53 -23.79
C TRP A 523 14.82 -30.15 -22.61
N SER A 524 13.52 -29.87 -22.48
CA SER A 524 12.68 -30.40 -21.38
C SER A 524 12.61 -31.94 -21.43
N ASN A 525 12.47 -32.51 -22.62
CA ASN A 525 12.43 -33.96 -22.81
C ASN A 525 13.79 -34.64 -22.50
N GLU A 526 14.92 -34.00 -22.86
CA GLU A 526 16.27 -34.48 -22.55
C GLU A 526 16.59 -34.44 -21.06
N ASN A 527 16.06 -33.43 -20.33
CA ASN A 527 16.27 -33.24 -18.92
C ASN A 527 15.15 -33.83 -18.03
N ASN A 528 14.23 -34.61 -18.56
CA ASN A 528 13.06 -35.19 -17.88
C ASN A 528 12.18 -34.11 -17.14
N ALA A 529 12.17 -32.89 -17.64
CA ALA A 529 11.30 -31.84 -17.11
C ALA A 529 9.88 -31.97 -17.67
N THR A 530 8.89 -31.71 -16.83
CA THR A 530 7.50 -31.60 -17.28
C THR A 530 7.28 -30.19 -17.80
N TYR A 531 6.58 -30.04 -18.92
CA TYR A 531 6.29 -28.72 -19.49
C TYR A 531 4.82 -28.52 -19.82
N GLU A 532 4.38 -27.25 -19.82
CA GLU A 532 3.09 -26.78 -20.34
C GLU A 532 3.33 -25.46 -21.11
N LEU A 533 2.71 -25.38 -22.31
CA LEU A 533 2.78 -24.17 -23.12
C LEU A 533 1.80 -23.12 -22.60
N VAL A 534 2.19 -21.86 -22.64
CA VAL A 534 1.36 -20.73 -22.24
C VAL A 534 1.46 -19.60 -23.26
N ILE A 535 0.35 -18.88 -23.46
CA ILE A 535 0.33 -17.60 -24.16
C ILE A 535 0.02 -16.53 -23.12
N GLU A 536 0.94 -15.62 -22.87
CA GLU A 536 0.72 -14.41 -22.09
C GLU A 536 0.77 -13.19 -23.03
N TYR A 537 -0.38 -12.55 -23.21
CA TYR A 537 -0.51 -11.41 -24.09
C TYR A 537 -0.96 -10.16 -23.27
N PRO A 538 -0.04 -9.24 -23.00
CA PRO A 538 -0.29 -8.10 -22.11
C PRO A 538 -1.09 -6.95 -22.74
N PHE A 539 -1.41 -7.04 -24.04
CA PHE A 539 -2.03 -5.96 -24.81
C PHE A 539 -3.53 -6.18 -25.06
N GLY A 540 -4.18 -6.93 -24.20
CA GLY A 540 -5.64 -7.02 -24.19
C GLY A 540 -6.28 -5.73 -23.69
N SER A 541 -7.44 -5.35 -24.22
CA SER A 541 -8.21 -4.23 -23.71
C SER A 541 -9.71 -4.52 -23.66
N VAL A 542 -10.37 -3.91 -22.68
CA VAL A 542 -11.84 -3.99 -22.49
C VAL A 542 -12.37 -2.59 -22.23
N LYS A 543 -13.57 -2.29 -22.75
CA LYS A 543 -14.22 -1.02 -22.45
C LYS A 543 -14.99 -1.11 -21.15
N ASP A 544 -14.78 -0.13 -20.28
CA ASP A 544 -15.60 0.06 -19.09
C ASP A 544 -16.98 0.67 -19.46
N ASP A 545 -17.87 0.83 -18.49
CA ASP A 545 -19.22 1.37 -18.69
C ASP A 545 -19.23 2.84 -19.14
N SER A 546 -18.11 3.57 -18.96
CA SER A 546 -17.92 4.93 -19.48
C SER A 546 -17.44 4.96 -20.93
N GLY A 547 -17.07 3.79 -21.50
CA GLY A 547 -16.52 3.64 -22.83
C GLY A 547 -15.01 3.79 -22.91
N LYS A 548 -14.31 3.99 -21.77
CA LYS A 548 -12.85 4.04 -21.69
C LYS A 548 -12.26 2.64 -21.86
N SER A 549 -11.18 2.54 -22.63
CA SER A 549 -10.44 1.30 -22.80
C SER A 549 -9.57 1.04 -21.57
N LYS A 550 -9.65 -0.15 -21.01
CA LYS A 550 -8.86 -0.60 -19.86
C LYS A 550 -8.00 -1.79 -20.25
N PRO A 551 -6.67 -1.74 -20.02
CA PRO A 551 -5.76 -2.82 -20.42
C PRO A 551 -5.91 -4.03 -19.50
N PHE A 552 -5.69 -5.22 -20.03
CA PHE A 552 -5.59 -6.46 -19.29
C PHE A 552 -4.60 -7.43 -19.94
N THR A 553 -4.08 -8.38 -19.17
CA THR A 553 -3.27 -9.48 -19.71
C THR A 553 -4.18 -10.67 -20.02
N ALA A 554 -4.18 -11.09 -21.27
CA ALA A 554 -4.82 -12.34 -21.70
C ALA A 554 -3.84 -13.51 -21.45
N VAL A 555 -4.31 -14.53 -20.72
CA VAL A 555 -3.50 -15.71 -20.41
C VAL A 555 -4.17 -16.96 -20.99
N GLY A 556 -3.52 -17.57 -21.97
CA GLY A 556 -3.97 -18.80 -22.60
C GLY A 556 -3.36 -20.03 -21.92
N LEU A 557 -4.18 -20.85 -21.28
CA LEU A 557 -3.77 -22.09 -20.63
C LEU A 557 -4.17 -23.30 -21.47
N GLU A 558 -3.30 -24.34 -21.50
CA GLU A 558 -3.65 -25.62 -22.14
C GLU A 558 -4.77 -26.35 -21.39
N LYS A 559 -4.75 -26.27 -20.05
CA LYS A 559 -5.70 -26.95 -19.19
C LYS A 559 -6.10 -26.06 -18.02
N PHE A 560 -7.40 -26.03 -17.76
CA PHE A 560 -7.93 -25.42 -16.56
C PHE A 560 -8.07 -26.46 -15.46
N ALA A 561 -7.40 -26.26 -14.34
CA ALA A 561 -7.51 -27.11 -13.15
C ALA A 561 -7.43 -26.27 -11.86
N THR A 562 -8.21 -26.65 -10.87
CA THR A 562 -8.12 -26.09 -9.51
C THR A 562 -7.23 -26.94 -8.61
N GLU A 563 -7.03 -28.21 -8.97
CA GLU A 563 -6.19 -29.19 -8.28
C GLU A 563 -5.60 -30.16 -9.30
N GLY A 564 -4.48 -30.81 -8.99
CA GLY A 564 -3.91 -31.88 -9.81
C GLY A 564 -2.55 -31.57 -10.37
N SER A 565 -2.27 -32.05 -11.61
CA SER A 565 -0.94 -32.06 -12.20
C SER A 565 -0.67 -30.90 -13.19
N SER A 566 -1.58 -29.95 -13.35
CA SER A 566 -1.29 -28.75 -14.17
C SER A 566 -0.23 -27.90 -13.49
N LEU A 567 0.68 -27.35 -14.26
CA LEU A 567 1.77 -26.49 -13.76
C LEU A 567 1.26 -25.12 -13.30
N ARG A 568 0.12 -24.67 -13.81
CA ARG A 568 -0.56 -23.47 -13.34
C ARG A 568 -2.00 -23.81 -12.95
N LEU A 569 -2.28 -23.86 -11.65
CA LEU A 569 -3.61 -24.06 -11.10
C LEU A 569 -4.32 -22.72 -10.95
N VAL A 570 -5.60 -22.67 -11.35
CA VAL A 570 -6.44 -21.50 -11.14
C VAL A 570 -7.10 -21.53 -9.75
N ASN A 571 -7.13 -20.41 -9.07
CA ASN A 571 -7.80 -20.27 -7.78
C ASN A 571 -9.25 -19.80 -8.00
N LEU A 572 -10.13 -20.70 -8.42
CA LEU A 572 -11.54 -20.41 -8.70
C LEU A 572 -12.26 -20.01 -7.42
N VAL A 573 -12.86 -18.83 -7.41
CA VAL A 573 -13.63 -18.28 -6.27
C VAL A 573 -15.11 -18.47 -6.46
N GLU A 574 -15.61 -18.21 -7.67
CA GLU A 574 -17.03 -18.31 -8.00
C GLU A 574 -17.17 -18.79 -9.46
N GLY A 575 -18.27 -19.49 -9.76
CA GLY A 575 -18.57 -19.97 -11.10
C GLY A 575 -17.96 -21.34 -11.44
N ASP A 576 -17.77 -21.59 -12.72
CA ASP A 576 -17.30 -22.86 -13.30
C ASP A 576 -16.04 -22.64 -14.15
N LEU A 577 -15.32 -23.72 -14.48
CA LEU A 577 -14.19 -23.67 -15.41
C LEU A 577 -14.69 -23.55 -16.85
N PRO A 578 -13.98 -22.80 -17.73
CA PRO A 578 -14.39 -22.62 -19.11
C PRO A 578 -14.32 -23.92 -19.91
N ALA A 579 -15.31 -24.12 -20.78
CA ALA A 579 -15.35 -25.27 -21.66
C ALA A 579 -14.62 -24.96 -22.98
N GLU A 580 -13.78 -25.89 -23.43
CA GLU A 580 -13.08 -25.75 -24.72
C GLU A 580 -14.05 -25.73 -25.89
N GLY A 581 -13.83 -24.81 -26.85
CA GLY A 581 -14.63 -24.68 -28.05
C GLY A 581 -16.06 -24.15 -27.85
N SER A 582 -16.33 -23.50 -26.70
CA SER A 582 -17.61 -22.84 -26.41
C SER A 582 -17.86 -21.64 -27.34
N GLN A 583 -19.13 -21.36 -27.61
CA GLN A 583 -19.58 -20.15 -28.33
C GLN A 583 -20.80 -19.56 -27.60
N PRO A 584 -20.71 -18.33 -27.03
CA PRO A 584 -19.52 -17.46 -26.99
C PRO A 584 -18.32 -18.11 -26.29
N VAL A 585 -17.12 -17.56 -26.50
CA VAL A 585 -15.90 -18.03 -25.86
C VAL A 585 -15.99 -17.85 -24.36
N GLN A 586 -15.86 -18.93 -23.60
CA GLN A 586 -15.91 -18.87 -22.13
C GLN A 586 -14.54 -18.49 -21.54
N VAL A 587 -14.55 -17.57 -20.57
CA VAL A 587 -13.35 -17.05 -19.93
C VAL A 587 -13.49 -17.01 -18.41
N LEU A 588 -12.32 -17.00 -17.70
CA LEU A 588 -12.28 -16.58 -16.31
C LEU A 588 -11.67 -15.17 -16.24
N ALA A 589 -12.15 -14.35 -15.33
CA ALA A 589 -11.52 -13.08 -15.01
C ALA A 589 -11.05 -13.07 -13.54
N ASP A 590 -10.00 -12.31 -13.25
CA ASP A 590 -9.64 -12.05 -11.86
C ASP A 590 -10.76 -11.26 -11.15
N GLU A 591 -10.89 -11.45 -9.81
CA GLU A 591 -11.94 -10.78 -9.02
C GLU A 591 -11.92 -9.25 -9.18
N GLY A 592 -10.73 -8.66 -9.41
CA GLY A 592 -10.60 -7.23 -9.61
C GLY A 592 -11.14 -6.76 -10.95
N THR A 593 -10.85 -7.49 -12.03
CA THR A 593 -11.42 -7.19 -13.36
C THR A 593 -12.94 -7.30 -13.32
N ALA A 594 -13.49 -8.38 -12.75
CA ALA A 594 -14.93 -8.55 -12.63
C ALA A 594 -15.58 -7.44 -11.78
N ALA A 595 -14.97 -7.09 -10.63
CA ALA A 595 -15.50 -6.07 -9.72
C ALA A 595 -15.41 -4.65 -10.27
N LEU A 596 -14.31 -4.29 -10.95
CA LEU A 596 -14.11 -2.93 -11.48
C LEU A 596 -14.91 -2.65 -12.76
N LEU A 597 -15.26 -3.70 -13.51
CA LEU A 597 -16.12 -3.61 -14.68
C LEU A 597 -17.60 -3.83 -14.36
N ASP A 598 -17.95 -4.18 -13.13
CA ASP A 598 -19.31 -4.67 -12.77
C ASP A 598 -19.76 -5.82 -13.68
N TRP A 599 -18.82 -6.77 -13.96
CA TRP A 599 -19.02 -7.86 -14.91
C TRP A 599 -19.57 -9.09 -14.17
N GLU A 600 -20.86 -9.38 -14.41
CA GLU A 600 -21.56 -10.48 -13.77
C GLU A 600 -21.29 -11.83 -14.43
N LEU A 601 -21.44 -12.93 -13.70
CA LEU A 601 -21.34 -14.29 -14.26
C LEU A 601 -22.39 -14.53 -15.34
N ASN A 602 -21.99 -15.18 -16.41
CA ASN A 602 -22.76 -15.45 -17.63
C ASN A 602 -23.15 -14.19 -18.42
N GLU A 603 -22.50 -13.08 -18.18
CA GLU A 603 -22.61 -11.87 -18.99
C GLU A 603 -21.58 -11.91 -20.13
N GLU A 604 -22.03 -11.52 -21.35
CA GLU A 604 -21.15 -11.41 -22.51
C GLU A 604 -20.54 -10.01 -22.61
N ARG A 605 -19.24 -9.94 -22.91
CA ARG A 605 -18.53 -8.67 -23.21
C ARG A 605 -17.63 -8.82 -24.41
N LEU A 606 -17.43 -7.70 -25.10
CA LEU A 606 -16.51 -7.60 -26.22
C LEU A 606 -15.14 -7.22 -25.70
N LEU A 607 -14.16 -8.08 -25.92
CA LEU A 607 -12.76 -7.84 -25.59
C LEU A 607 -11.98 -7.57 -26.86
N ARG A 608 -10.93 -6.78 -26.77
CA ARG A 608 -10.01 -6.50 -27.85
C ARG A 608 -8.63 -7.10 -27.55
N LEU A 609 -8.11 -7.89 -28.47
CA LEU A 609 -6.75 -8.45 -28.43
C LEU A 609 -6.00 -7.90 -29.65
N GLY A 610 -5.18 -6.88 -29.45
CA GLY A 610 -4.56 -6.15 -30.56
C GLY A 610 -5.62 -5.51 -31.47
N THR A 611 -5.68 -5.93 -32.72
CA THR A 611 -6.67 -5.47 -33.73
C THR A 611 -7.94 -6.31 -33.76
N MET A 612 -8.00 -7.45 -33.07
CA MET A 612 -9.10 -8.40 -33.10
C MET A 612 -10.10 -8.13 -31.97
N GLU A 613 -11.40 -8.26 -32.27
CA GLU A 613 -12.47 -8.19 -31.28
C GLU A 613 -13.08 -9.58 -31.06
N ILE A 614 -13.17 -10.02 -29.80
CA ILE A 614 -13.69 -11.33 -29.42
C ILE A 614 -14.85 -11.14 -28.45
N ASN A 615 -16.02 -11.76 -28.73
CA ASN A 615 -17.11 -11.80 -27.79
C ASN A 615 -16.93 -12.97 -26.82
N VAL A 616 -16.88 -12.67 -25.51
CA VAL A 616 -16.60 -13.65 -24.46
C VAL A 616 -17.69 -13.64 -23.39
N GLU A 617 -17.91 -14.80 -22.76
CA GLU A 617 -18.81 -14.99 -21.62
C GLU A 617 -17.99 -15.26 -20.35
N LEU A 618 -18.22 -14.49 -19.30
CA LEU A 618 -17.60 -14.71 -18.00
C LEU A 618 -18.25 -15.89 -17.28
N VAL A 619 -17.53 -17.01 -17.12
CA VAL A 619 -18.08 -18.21 -16.46
C VAL A 619 -17.60 -18.41 -15.04
N GLY A 620 -16.54 -17.73 -14.62
CA GLY A 620 -16.05 -17.78 -13.26
C GLY A 620 -15.00 -16.71 -12.97
N THR A 621 -14.74 -16.50 -11.67
CA THR A 621 -13.75 -15.53 -11.19
C THR A 621 -12.63 -16.22 -10.45
N THR A 622 -11.40 -15.68 -10.59
CA THR A 622 -10.19 -16.20 -9.96
C THR A 622 -9.62 -15.21 -8.94
N ARG A 623 -8.77 -15.71 -8.05
CA ARG A 623 -8.09 -14.92 -7.02
C ARG A 623 -6.60 -15.24 -6.97
N GLY A 624 -5.80 -14.20 -6.74
CA GLY A 624 -4.36 -14.29 -6.57
C GLY A 624 -3.59 -13.56 -7.66
N GLU A 625 -4.28 -13.03 -8.63
CA GLU A 625 -3.76 -12.16 -9.65
C GLU A 625 -3.70 -10.73 -9.11
N ILE A 626 -2.60 -10.05 -9.40
CA ILE A 626 -2.41 -8.64 -9.03
C ILE A 626 -2.81 -7.77 -10.20
N TYR A 627 -2.39 -8.19 -11.40
CA TYR A 627 -2.81 -7.55 -12.64
C TYR A 627 -4.21 -7.97 -13.05
N ARG A 628 -4.82 -7.13 -13.82
CA ARG A 628 -6.05 -7.46 -14.53
C ARG A 628 -5.76 -8.59 -15.50
N THR A 629 -6.29 -9.75 -15.22
CA THR A 629 -6.01 -10.99 -15.96
C THR A 629 -7.31 -11.64 -16.40
N ILE A 630 -7.36 -11.99 -17.69
CA ILE A 630 -8.47 -12.78 -18.26
C ILE A 630 -7.87 -14.07 -18.84
N TYR A 631 -8.39 -15.20 -18.40
CA TYR A 631 -7.93 -16.52 -18.79
C TYR A 631 -8.75 -17.09 -19.93
N PHE A 632 -8.06 -17.58 -20.96
CA PHE A 632 -8.60 -18.22 -22.15
C PHE A 632 -8.05 -19.64 -22.28
N HIS A 633 -8.73 -20.50 -23.01
CA HIS A 633 -8.06 -21.67 -23.57
C HIS A 633 -6.96 -21.22 -24.54
N ARG A 634 -5.76 -21.84 -24.45
CA ARG A 634 -4.58 -21.45 -25.26
C ARG A 634 -4.92 -21.46 -26.76
N THR A 635 -5.69 -22.46 -27.22
CA THR A 635 -6.15 -22.59 -28.62
C THR A 635 -6.89 -21.36 -29.15
N VAL A 636 -7.67 -20.68 -28.28
CA VAL A 636 -8.39 -19.46 -28.67
C VAL A 636 -7.41 -18.30 -28.94
N LEU A 637 -6.41 -18.12 -28.07
CA LEU A 637 -5.42 -17.07 -28.26
C LEU A 637 -4.50 -17.40 -29.44
N GLU A 638 -4.07 -18.66 -29.60
CA GLU A 638 -3.26 -19.14 -30.72
C GLU A 638 -3.92 -18.81 -32.07
N GLU A 639 -5.23 -19.06 -32.21
CA GLU A 639 -6.00 -18.76 -33.44
C GLU A 639 -6.16 -17.27 -33.73
N ASN A 640 -6.18 -16.41 -32.69
CA ASN A 640 -6.43 -14.98 -32.84
C ASN A 640 -5.17 -14.11 -32.88
N ILE A 641 -4.07 -14.55 -32.27
CA ILE A 641 -2.81 -13.79 -32.18
C ILE A 641 -1.75 -14.39 -33.14
N GLU A 642 -2.02 -15.56 -33.71
CA GLU A 642 -1.12 -16.31 -34.62
C GLU A 642 0.23 -16.66 -33.97
N VAL A 643 0.27 -16.87 -32.64
CA VAL A 643 1.45 -17.25 -31.86
C VAL A 643 1.19 -18.55 -31.14
N GLU A 644 2.03 -19.58 -31.35
CA GLU A 644 1.86 -20.91 -30.75
C GLU A 644 2.02 -20.87 -29.21
N ALA A 645 3.04 -20.19 -28.73
CA ALA A 645 3.29 -19.95 -27.29
C ALA A 645 4.19 -18.73 -27.12
N THR A 646 3.98 -17.97 -26.05
CA THR A 646 4.91 -16.90 -25.62
C THR A 646 5.82 -17.37 -24.49
N GLY A 647 5.43 -18.42 -23.79
CA GLY A 647 6.19 -19.01 -22.69
C GLY A 647 5.98 -20.50 -22.53
N VAL A 648 6.90 -21.14 -21.86
CA VAL A 648 6.83 -22.54 -21.45
C VAL A 648 7.04 -22.62 -19.95
N TYR A 649 6.05 -23.14 -19.22
CA TYR A 649 6.24 -23.50 -17.82
C TYR A 649 6.97 -24.84 -17.74
N LEU A 650 8.00 -24.89 -16.90
CA LEU A 650 8.84 -26.06 -16.71
C LEU A 650 8.83 -26.47 -15.23
N LYS A 651 8.65 -27.76 -14.98
CA LYS A 651 8.87 -28.37 -13.66
C LYS A 651 10.04 -29.33 -13.75
N LEU A 652 11.09 -29.02 -13.00
CA LEU A 652 12.32 -29.78 -12.98
C LEU A 652 12.19 -31.04 -12.12
N GLU A 653 13.01 -32.08 -12.36
CA GLU A 653 13.18 -33.19 -11.42
C GLU A 653 13.77 -32.70 -10.09
N GLU A 654 13.53 -33.43 -8.99
CA GLU A 654 14.10 -33.07 -7.68
C GLU A 654 15.64 -32.97 -7.75
N GLY A 655 16.17 -31.78 -7.53
CA GLY A 655 17.59 -31.47 -7.61
C GLY A 655 18.08 -31.04 -8.99
N GLY A 656 17.18 -30.89 -9.97
CA GLY A 656 17.47 -30.26 -11.26
C GLY A 656 17.77 -28.77 -11.09
N SER A 657 18.67 -28.25 -11.91
CA SER A 657 18.99 -26.82 -11.98
C SER A 657 18.84 -26.32 -13.40
N VAL A 658 18.56 -25.03 -13.52
CA VAL A 658 18.65 -24.33 -14.81
C VAL A 658 20.12 -24.36 -15.24
N ASP A 659 20.38 -24.76 -16.48
CA ASP A 659 21.72 -24.75 -17.08
C ASP A 659 21.83 -23.69 -18.18
N GLY A 660 23.04 -23.42 -18.62
CA GLY A 660 23.28 -22.43 -19.67
C GLY A 660 22.64 -22.82 -21.01
N GLU A 661 22.37 -24.13 -21.24
CA GLU A 661 21.76 -24.61 -22.46
C GLU A 661 20.28 -24.21 -22.58
N LEU A 662 19.55 -24.20 -21.49
CA LEU A 662 18.18 -23.65 -21.45
C LEU A 662 18.17 -22.14 -21.69
N ALA A 663 19.12 -21.41 -21.11
CA ALA A 663 19.27 -19.97 -21.35
C ALA A 663 19.58 -19.66 -22.82
N ASP A 664 20.39 -20.48 -23.48
CA ASP A 664 20.76 -20.32 -24.90
C ASP A 664 19.60 -20.59 -25.88
N VAL A 665 18.62 -21.38 -25.47
CA VAL A 665 17.46 -21.74 -26.33
C VAL A 665 16.18 -20.93 -26.01
N SER A 666 16.21 -20.12 -24.98
CA SER A 666 15.08 -19.26 -24.57
C SER A 666 15.43 -17.78 -24.75
N GLN A 667 14.41 -16.93 -24.87
CA GLN A 667 14.57 -15.48 -24.92
C GLN A 667 14.82 -14.88 -23.53
N GLY A 668 14.50 -15.62 -22.47
CA GLY A 668 14.70 -15.24 -21.08
C GLY A 668 14.10 -16.28 -20.15
N LEU A 669 14.49 -16.23 -18.88
CA LEU A 669 14.09 -17.20 -17.87
C LEU A 669 13.64 -16.49 -16.60
N ILE A 670 12.53 -16.95 -16.01
CA ILE A 670 12.10 -16.55 -14.67
C ILE A 670 12.05 -17.81 -13.80
N GLU A 671 12.91 -17.86 -12.78
CA GLU A 671 12.82 -18.92 -11.76
C GLU A 671 11.82 -18.51 -10.69
N LYS A 672 10.86 -19.38 -10.38
CA LYS A 672 9.85 -19.12 -9.34
C LYS A 672 10.47 -18.78 -7.98
N LYS A 673 11.58 -19.43 -7.62
CA LYS A 673 12.27 -19.14 -6.35
C LYS A 673 12.77 -17.70 -6.26
N ASN A 674 13.30 -17.14 -7.37
CA ASN A 674 13.80 -15.76 -7.42
C ASN A 674 12.65 -14.76 -7.37
N LEU A 675 11.56 -15.06 -8.08
CA LEU A 675 10.32 -14.27 -8.01
C LEU A 675 9.75 -14.26 -6.59
N LEU A 676 9.68 -15.42 -5.93
CA LEU A 676 9.20 -15.54 -4.55
C LEU A 676 10.08 -14.76 -3.58
N SER A 677 11.40 -14.87 -3.68
CA SER A 677 12.36 -14.12 -2.85
C SER A 677 12.22 -12.61 -3.06
N GLY A 678 12.03 -12.15 -4.30
CA GLY A 678 11.78 -10.73 -4.60
C GLY A 678 10.48 -10.22 -3.97
N ILE A 679 9.39 -11.01 -4.07
CA ILE A 679 8.11 -10.69 -3.41
C ILE A 679 8.26 -10.65 -1.88
N GLU A 680 8.93 -11.63 -1.28
CA GLU A 680 9.17 -11.68 0.16
C GLU A 680 10.00 -10.48 0.63
N GLN A 681 11.03 -10.09 -0.13
CA GLN A 681 11.85 -8.92 0.14
C GLN A 681 11.02 -7.63 0.08
N LEU A 682 10.18 -7.47 -0.95
CA LEU A 682 9.26 -6.33 -1.06
C LEU A 682 8.28 -6.27 0.12
N LEU A 683 7.69 -7.41 0.48
CA LEU A 683 6.75 -7.49 1.62
C LEU A 683 7.45 -7.18 2.95
N GLU A 684 8.72 -7.59 3.13
CA GLU A 684 9.51 -7.23 4.31
C GLU A 684 9.78 -5.72 4.37
N GLN A 685 10.13 -5.10 3.24
CA GLN A 685 10.33 -3.66 3.15
C GLN A 685 9.02 -2.91 3.41
N GLN A 686 7.92 -3.34 2.80
CA GLN A 686 6.59 -2.78 3.05
C GLN A 686 6.17 -2.94 4.52
N ALA A 687 6.49 -4.08 5.15
CA ALA A 687 6.23 -4.30 6.56
C ALA A 687 7.00 -3.30 7.47
N LYS A 688 8.21 -2.89 7.09
CA LYS A 688 8.96 -1.84 7.81
C LYS A 688 8.24 -0.48 7.70
N PHE A 689 7.73 -0.14 6.53
CA PHE A 689 6.89 1.06 6.33
C PHE A 689 5.61 1.00 7.18
N MET A 690 4.89 -0.11 7.11
CA MET A 690 3.67 -0.32 7.90
C MET A 690 3.94 -0.36 9.41
N ALA A 691 5.14 -0.75 9.85
CA ALA A 691 5.51 -0.79 11.27
C ALA A 691 5.40 0.58 11.95
N VAL A 692 5.59 1.68 11.24
CA VAL A 692 5.38 3.03 11.77
C VAL A 692 3.93 3.21 12.20
N PHE A 693 2.97 2.85 11.35
CA PHE A 693 1.53 2.94 11.65
C PHE A 693 1.09 1.96 12.71
N VAL A 694 1.63 0.75 12.69
CA VAL A 694 1.44 -0.26 13.73
C VAL A 694 1.90 0.28 15.08
N PHE A 695 3.07 0.90 15.16
CA PHE A 695 3.60 1.50 16.38
C PHE A 695 2.71 2.66 16.88
N LEU A 696 2.28 3.55 15.99
CA LEU A 696 1.35 4.62 16.32
C LEU A 696 0.00 4.07 16.83
N GLY A 697 -0.52 3.06 16.19
CA GLY A 697 -1.75 2.37 16.61
C GLY A 697 -1.63 1.74 17.99
N ILE A 698 -0.51 1.10 18.31
CA ILE A 698 -0.22 0.54 19.65
C ILE A 698 -0.18 1.66 20.70
N ILE A 699 0.48 2.78 20.42
CA ILE A 699 0.51 3.93 21.35
C ILE A 699 -0.91 4.42 21.63
N VAL A 700 -1.74 4.57 20.60
CA VAL A 700 -3.15 4.98 20.76
C VAL A 700 -3.91 3.95 21.59
N ALA A 701 -3.74 2.67 21.32
CA ALA A 701 -4.40 1.60 22.07
C ALA A 701 -4.03 1.60 23.55
N VAL A 702 -2.73 1.71 23.85
CA VAL A 702 -2.24 1.80 25.23
C VAL A 702 -2.81 3.06 25.92
N ALA A 703 -2.81 4.20 25.24
CA ALA A 703 -3.35 5.44 25.80
C ALA A 703 -4.85 5.35 26.09
N VAL A 704 -5.65 4.74 25.19
CA VAL A 704 -7.10 4.54 25.37
C VAL A 704 -7.39 3.57 26.52
N LEU A 705 -6.72 2.42 26.54
CA LEU A 705 -6.88 1.40 27.59
C LEU A 705 -6.45 1.95 28.95
N PHE A 706 -5.30 2.63 29.00
CA PHE A 706 -4.81 3.26 30.23
C PHE A 706 -5.77 4.34 30.74
N ASN A 707 -6.25 5.23 29.87
CA ASN A 707 -7.25 6.23 30.22
C ASN A 707 -8.54 5.57 30.75
N THR A 708 -8.97 4.50 30.11
CA THR A 708 -10.16 3.73 30.52
C THR A 708 -9.98 3.12 31.91
N LEU A 709 -8.83 2.49 32.19
CA LEU A 709 -8.51 1.94 33.52
C LEU A 709 -8.51 3.02 34.61
N VAL A 710 -7.75 4.12 34.37
CA VAL A 710 -7.65 5.22 35.35
C VAL A 710 -9.01 5.79 35.66
N MET A 711 -9.89 5.85 34.66
CA MET A 711 -11.26 6.37 34.86
C MET A 711 -12.16 5.39 35.59
N ASN A 712 -12.13 4.11 35.26
CA ASN A 712 -12.90 3.09 35.98
C ASN A 712 -12.53 3.06 37.46
N LEU A 713 -11.25 3.19 37.78
CA LEU A 713 -10.76 3.28 39.15
C LEU A 713 -11.28 4.55 39.86
N ALA A 714 -11.14 5.71 39.23
CA ALA A 714 -11.57 6.98 39.81
C ALA A 714 -13.08 7.05 40.15
N GLU A 715 -13.92 6.41 39.32
CA GLU A 715 -15.36 6.34 39.56
C GLU A 715 -15.76 5.36 40.66
N ARG A 716 -14.92 4.38 40.93
CA ARG A 716 -15.13 3.34 41.97
C ARG A 716 -14.30 3.55 43.22
N ASP A 717 -13.53 4.64 43.28
CA ASP A 717 -12.65 4.97 44.40
C ASP A 717 -13.39 4.84 45.75
N GLN A 718 -14.65 5.31 45.83
CA GLN A 718 -15.47 5.23 47.04
C GLN A 718 -15.93 3.80 47.35
N GLU A 719 -16.40 3.05 46.35
CA GLU A 719 -16.81 1.65 46.53
C GLU A 719 -15.63 0.79 46.99
N LEU A 720 -14.47 0.99 46.35
CA LEU A 720 -13.25 0.27 46.67
C LEU A 720 -12.68 0.64 48.06
N ALA A 721 -12.76 1.92 48.40
CA ALA A 721 -12.40 2.39 49.77
C ALA A 721 -13.32 1.78 50.84
N THR A 722 -14.62 1.73 50.61
CA THR A 722 -15.60 1.13 51.55
C THR A 722 -15.34 -0.36 51.71
N LEU A 723 -15.08 -1.10 50.63
CA LEU A 723 -14.74 -2.54 50.67
C LEU A 723 -13.43 -2.76 51.48
N ARG A 724 -12.43 -1.88 51.34
CA ARG A 724 -11.20 -1.96 52.12
C ARG A 724 -11.44 -1.70 53.59
N VAL A 725 -12.27 -0.73 53.95
CA VAL A 725 -12.62 -0.47 55.37
C VAL A 725 -13.41 -1.63 55.96
N LEU A 726 -14.23 -2.31 55.16
CA LEU A 726 -14.94 -3.53 55.55
C LEU A 726 -14.04 -4.80 55.61
N GLY A 727 -12.71 -4.65 55.38
CA GLY A 727 -11.75 -5.71 55.57
C GLY A 727 -11.35 -6.48 54.28
N ALA A 728 -11.76 -6.01 53.10
CA ALA A 728 -11.33 -6.63 51.85
C ALA A 728 -9.83 -6.46 51.63
N SER A 729 -9.10 -7.57 51.41
CA SER A 729 -7.65 -7.53 51.12
C SER A 729 -7.35 -6.89 49.78
N THR A 730 -6.16 -6.25 49.66
CA THR A 730 -5.71 -5.66 48.39
C THR A 730 -5.58 -6.68 47.29
N THR A 731 -5.26 -7.94 47.59
CA THR A 731 -5.21 -9.07 46.65
C THR A 731 -6.58 -9.39 46.10
N ARG A 732 -7.64 -9.39 46.92
CA ARG A 732 -9.01 -9.66 46.50
C ARG A 732 -9.58 -8.55 45.61
N LEU A 733 -9.26 -7.29 45.93
CA LEU A 733 -9.64 -6.15 45.07
C LEU A 733 -8.79 -6.13 43.78
N GLY A 734 -7.53 -6.53 43.86
CA GLY A 734 -6.65 -6.69 42.69
C GLY A 734 -7.15 -7.76 41.71
N SER A 735 -7.59 -8.93 42.22
CA SER A 735 -8.19 -9.98 41.38
C SER A 735 -9.51 -9.55 40.74
N MET A 736 -10.28 -8.71 41.41
CA MET A 736 -11.51 -8.12 40.86
C MET A 736 -11.20 -7.17 39.71
N LEU A 737 -10.16 -6.32 39.82
CA LEU A 737 -9.68 -5.45 38.73
C LEU A 737 -9.09 -6.24 37.57
N LEU A 738 -8.31 -7.31 37.85
CA LEU A 738 -7.81 -8.21 36.83
C LEU A 738 -8.95 -8.87 36.03
N GLY A 739 -9.99 -9.35 36.72
CA GLY A 739 -11.17 -9.93 36.06
C GLY A 739 -11.94 -8.92 35.21
N GLU A 740 -12.05 -7.66 35.65
CA GLU A 740 -12.68 -6.60 34.90
C GLU A 740 -11.87 -6.23 33.63
N ASN A 741 -10.56 -6.05 33.80
CA ASN A 741 -9.67 -5.72 32.67
C ASN A 741 -9.56 -6.91 31.69
N PHE A 742 -9.56 -8.15 32.17
CA PHE A 742 -9.65 -9.32 31.31
C PHE A 742 -10.92 -9.29 30.43
N ALA A 743 -12.08 -9.02 31.05
CA ALA A 743 -13.35 -8.92 30.31
C ALA A 743 -13.35 -7.74 29.30
N ILE A 744 -12.79 -6.59 29.72
CA ILE A 744 -12.64 -5.43 28.83
C ILE A 744 -11.67 -5.76 27.68
N GLY A 745 -10.53 -6.40 27.97
CA GLY A 745 -9.56 -6.81 26.95
C GLY A 745 -10.11 -7.82 25.97
N LEU A 746 -10.82 -8.85 26.46
CA LEU A 746 -11.38 -9.89 25.62
C LEU A 746 -12.51 -9.35 24.71
N ILE A 747 -13.52 -8.70 25.30
CA ILE A 747 -14.66 -8.17 24.55
C ILE A 747 -14.22 -7.00 23.66
N GLY A 748 -13.37 -6.10 24.18
CA GLY A 748 -12.81 -5.01 23.41
C GLY A 748 -11.92 -5.49 22.27
N GLY A 749 -11.19 -6.60 22.44
CA GLY A 749 -10.41 -7.26 21.40
C GLY A 749 -11.28 -7.83 20.28
N ILE A 750 -12.42 -8.45 20.62
CA ILE A 750 -13.38 -8.93 19.62
C ILE A 750 -13.95 -7.76 18.79
N PHE A 751 -14.38 -6.67 19.45
CA PHE A 751 -14.79 -5.46 18.73
C PHE A 751 -13.63 -4.86 17.92
N GLY A 752 -12.40 -4.95 18.43
CA GLY A 752 -11.20 -4.50 17.76
C GLY A 752 -10.95 -5.26 16.46
N ALA A 753 -11.07 -6.59 16.47
CA ALA A 753 -10.94 -7.41 15.27
C ALA A 753 -12.03 -7.09 14.23
N ILE A 754 -13.29 -6.85 14.68
CA ILE A 754 -14.39 -6.45 13.80
C ILE A 754 -14.10 -5.08 13.15
N PHE A 755 -13.70 -4.08 13.95
CA PHE A 755 -13.39 -2.74 13.42
C PHE A 755 -12.15 -2.77 12.53
N ALA A 756 -11.15 -3.60 12.85
CA ALA A 756 -9.98 -3.80 12.01
C ALA A 756 -10.38 -4.34 10.63
N TYR A 757 -11.26 -5.34 10.57
CA TYR A 757 -11.76 -5.88 9.31
C TYR A 757 -12.42 -4.78 8.44
N PHE A 758 -13.37 -4.02 9.00
CA PHE A 758 -14.00 -2.93 8.24
C PHE A 758 -13.00 -1.82 7.87
N GLY A 759 -12.03 -1.53 8.73
CA GLY A 759 -10.96 -0.59 8.42
C GLY A 759 -10.06 -1.09 7.31
N THR A 760 -9.76 -2.40 7.26
CA THR A 760 -8.98 -3.01 6.18
C THR A 760 -9.75 -2.96 4.86
N VAL A 761 -11.05 -3.28 4.86
CA VAL A 761 -11.89 -3.16 3.66
C VAL A 761 -11.90 -1.72 3.14
N TYR A 762 -12.03 -0.74 4.04
CA TYR A 762 -11.98 0.66 3.66
C TYR A 762 -10.61 1.07 3.11
N LEU A 763 -9.51 0.64 3.72
CA LEU A 763 -8.16 0.89 3.20
C LEU A 763 -7.95 0.21 1.85
N ALA A 764 -8.29 -1.07 1.73
CA ALA A 764 -8.18 -1.80 0.47
C ALA A 764 -8.96 -1.09 -0.66
N SER A 765 -10.17 -0.59 -0.38
CA SER A 765 -10.94 0.16 -1.38
C SER A 765 -10.30 1.50 -1.78
N THR A 766 -9.49 2.13 -0.91
CA THR A 766 -8.78 3.37 -1.25
C THR A 766 -7.51 3.12 -2.06
N PHE A 767 -6.86 1.96 -1.87
CA PHE A 767 -5.69 1.54 -2.66
C PHE A 767 -6.08 0.80 -3.94
N SER A 768 -7.32 0.34 -4.07
CA SER A 768 -7.76 -0.36 -5.27
C SER A 768 -7.88 0.61 -6.45
N SER A 769 -7.18 0.27 -7.52
CA SER A 769 -7.21 0.93 -8.82
C SER A 769 -7.34 -0.14 -9.92
N TRP A 770 -7.30 0.27 -11.17
CA TRP A 770 -7.24 -0.69 -12.26
C TRP A 770 -5.95 -1.52 -12.19
N THR A 771 -4.82 -0.90 -11.85
CA THR A 771 -3.52 -1.56 -11.73
C THR A 771 -3.46 -2.50 -10.54
N PHE A 772 -3.99 -2.07 -9.38
CA PHE A 772 -3.96 -2.85 -8.14
C PHE A 772 -5.35 -3.07 -7.59
N TYR A 773 -5.73 -4.32 -7.38
CA TYR A 773 -6.96 -4.64 -6.67
C TYR A 773 -6.66 -5.58 -5.51
N ILE A 774 -6.98 -5.13 -4.31
CA ILE A 774 -6.66 -5.84 -3.08
C ILE A 774 -7.91 -6.45 -2.49
N VAL A 775 -7.98 -7.78 -2.52
CA VAL A 775 -9.03 -8.54 -1.85
C VAL A 775 -8.69 -8.70 -0.38
N VAL A 776 -9.58 -8.33 0.51
CA VAL A 776 -9.38 -8.51 1.95
C VAL A 776 -9.71 -9.95 2.35
N VAL A 777 -8.69 -10.72 2.67
CA VAL A 777 -8.83 -12.09 3.18
C VAL A 777 -8.78 -12.06 4.71
N PRO A 778 -9.91 -12.34 5.41
CA PRO A 778 -9.91 -12.32 6.87
C PRO A 778 -9.14 -13.54 7.42
N SER A 779 -7.91 -13.32 7.87
CA SER A 779 -7.11 -14.37 8.51
C SER A 779 -7.55 -14.60 9.96
N PRO A 780 -8.02 -15.81 10.35
CA PRO A 780 -8.37 -16.12 11.73
C PRO A 780 -7.19 -15.96 12.70
N ASN A 781 -5.97 -16.21 12.23
CA ASN A 781 -4.74 -16.07 13.03
C ASN A 781 -4.49 -14.61 13.39
N VAL A 782 -4.65 -13.69 12.43
CA VAL A 782 -4.50 -12.24 12.65
C VAL A 782 -5.59 -11.74 13.60
N MET A 783 -6.83 -12.18 13.43
CA MET A 783 -7.93 -11.82 14.34
C MET A 783 -7.67 -12.28 15.77
N LEU A 784 -7.20 -13.53 15.94
CA LEU A 784 -6.82 -14.06 17.26
C LEU A 784 -5.66 -13.28 17.87
N PHE A 785 -4.64 -12.95 17.07
CA PHE A 785 -3.50 -12.15 17.50
C PHE A 785 -3.93 -10.76 17.99
N LEU A 786 -4.85 -10.10 17.27
CA LEU A 786 -5.41 -8.80 17.69
C LEU A 786 -6.13 -8.89 19.04
N ILE A 787 -6.97 -9.92 19.22
CA ILE A 787 -7.67 -10.14 20.49
C ILE A 787 -6.69 -10.36 21.64
N LEU A 788 -5.64 -11.16 21.40
CA LEU A 788 -4.58 -11.42 22.39
C LEU A 788 -3.78 -10.16 22.72
N THR A 789 -3.46 -9.33 21.73
CA THR A 789 -2.73 -8.08 21.93
C THR A 789 -3.51 -7.13 22.84
N VAL A 790 -4.81 -6.91 22.59
CA VAL A 790 -5.66 -6.08 23.46
C VAL A 790 -5.73 -6.64 24.86
N LEU A 791 -5.86 -7.96 24.98
CA LEU A 791 -5.91 -8.65 26.27
C LEU A 791 -4.61 -8.46 27.04
N ILE A 792 -3.46 -8.65 26.40
CA ILE A 792 -2.12 -8.47 27.00
C ILE A 792 -1.94 -7.02 27.45
N ILE A 793 -2.24 -6.03 26.61
CA ILE A 793 -2.13 -4.61 26.96
C ILE A 793 -3.04 -4.29 28.16
N SER A 794 -4.29 -4.77 28.14
CA SER A 794 -5.25 -4.55 29.21
C SER A 794 -4.78 -5.14 30.56
N LEU A 795 -4.18 -6.32 30.53
CA LEU A 795 -3.61 -6.96 31.70
C LEU A 795 -2.31 -6.28 32.16
N ALA A 796 -1.43 -5.86 31.23
CA ALA A 796 -0.18 -5.17 31.53
C ALA A 796 -0.37 -3.81 32.23
N ILE A 797 -1.48 -3.13 31.97
CA ILE A 797 -1.83 -1.86 32.63
C ILE A 797 -2.40 -2.08 34.03
N THR A 798 -2.93 -3.27 34.36
CA THR A 798 -3.60 -3.57 35.63
C THR A 798 -2.72 -3.39 36.87
N PRO A 799 -1.39 -3.68 36.89
CA PRO A 799 -0.51 -3.43 38.03
C PRO A 799 -0.51 -1.96 38.50
N TYR A 800 -0.63 -1.00 37.57
CA TYR A 800 -0.80 0.41 37.93
C TYR A 800 -2.08 0.65 38.73
N GLY A 801 -3.18 0.01 38.34
CA GLY A 801 -4.44 0.07 39.09
C GLY A 801 -4.32 -0.50 40.50
N ILE A 802 -3.63 -1.64 40.66
CA ILE A 802 -3.37 -2.28 41.95
C ILE A 802 -2.48 -1.40 42.82
N TRP A 803 -1.43 -0.82 42.25
CA TRP A 803 -0.54 0.11 42.96
C TRP A 803 -1.31 1.34 43.46
N ARG A 804 -2.21 1.93 42.65
CA ARG A 804 -3.04 3.05 43.07
C ARG A 804 -3.99 2.67 44.22
N LEU A 805 -4.61 1.49 44.13
CA LEU A 805 -5.43 0.95 45.24
C LEU A 805 -4.68 0.79 46.54
N ARG A 806 -3.41 0.31 46.45
CA ARG A 806 -2.55 0.10 47.61
C ARG A 806 -2.22 1.42 48.33
N ASN A 807 -2.02 2.49 47.54
CA ASN A 807 -1.63 3.81 48.02
C ASN A 807 -2.83 4.78 48.28
N MET A 808 -4.07 4.28 48.27
CA MET A 808 -5.27 5.08 48.43
C MET A 808 -5.40 5.53 49.92
N ASN A 809 -5.61 6.84 50.14
CA ASN A 809 -5.93 7.37 51.46
C ASN A 809 -7.38 7.11 51.82
N LEU A 810 -7.62 6.08 52.64
CA LEU A 810 -8.97 5.62 53.02
C LEU A 810 -9.76 6.68 53.83
N ALA A 811 -9.05 7.43 54.72
CA ALA A 811 -9.72 8.41 55.57
C ALA A 811 -10.36 9.57 54.78
N ASP A 812 -9.66 10.05 53.75
CA ASP A 812 -10.19 11.16 52.91
C ASP A 812 -11.36 10.71 52.04
N LYS A 813 -11.32 9.48 51.55
CA LYS A 813 -12.35 8.94 50.64
C LYS A 813 -13.64 8.50 51.34
N VAL A 814 -13.56 8.13 52.60
CA VAL A 814 -14.75 7.76 53.42
C VAL A 814 -15.40 8.98 54.11
N LYS A 815 -14.62 10.01 54.43
CA LYS A 815 -15.18 11.28 54.99
C LYS A 815 -16.16 11.97 54.05
N ASP A 816 -16.03 11.79 52.73
CA ASP A 816 -17.01 12.33 51.78
C ASP A 816 -18.45 11.72 51.89
N PHE A 817 -18.63 10.69 52.75
CA PHE A 817 -19.95 10.14 53.10
C PHE A 817 -20.65 10.86 54.23
N SER A 818 -19.95 11.68 55.02
CA SER A 818 -20.50 12.29 56.23
C SER A 818 -20.95 13.76 56.06
N HIS A 819 -20.99 14.26 54.81
CA HIS A 819 -21.46 15.60 54.53
C HIS A 819 -22.47 15.63 53.35
#